data_e7b34e24eb2d09fea9d6ddf8527e7c01
#
_entry.id   e7b34e24eb2d09fea9d6ddf8527e7c01
#
_cell.length_a   1.000
_cell.length_b   1.000
_cell.length_c   1.000
_cell.angle_alpha   90.00
_cell.angle_beta   90.00
_cell.angle_gamma   90.00
#
_symmetry.space_group_name_H-M   'P 1'
#
loop_
_entity.id
_entity.type
_entity.pdbx_description
1 polymer ?
#
loop_
_entity_poly.entity_id
_entity_poly.type
_entity_poly.pdbx_seq_one_letter_code
_entity_poly.pdbx_strand_id
1 'polypeptide(L)'
;MVLLKFGINNFAGQEIFVIFAFNLLFKPMTEKLFTKSAFKVSLDCPWKLYYYRNPNLYFNANAENDFLESLAQGGFQVGELAKIYSHVDEDLKDIMDYDGSVRRTNELMKRENVCIAEAAFRWGNMFVRVDILKKVGNHISLIEVKAKSWDDTKDKFCSEKTRVVSSGVRSYVYDVAFQKYVVEGALKEQYSDQCFKVEAFLMMADKTKRADINGLNKLFKIEKDKNGRSKVVTAPDVVEVLNQGKPENHVITAFPVDGVCNAIIAGKTGEQGKDDWMLNLKFTEYVQLMAYKYCSNSRLSSAPLLSKTCFDCEYRKAKGQEDNLLDGWRECWLKHTTNSNLEKLSPIASLNGSGLNRDKWIKNGRYFMDELTYDDIKEYDPRKAGESGLDLYERKWLQISLETGNEELLERFKDKIVSPGVYLDVEGLKEEMATWKYPLHMIDFETTAVALPFYEGMKPYEQVAFQFSHHIIREDGSIEHAGQYLNEDVNEFPNFEFVRRLKVQLEQDKGSVFRYANHENSILNCIAEQLESSKEKDKDELIEFIRTITHHKDNGVTYAGERDMIDLLELVKRFFYNVDEMHGRNSIKQVLPAVLNSSEYLKEKYAKPIYGSVIKSQNIPADKPIAWIHMDEQDHVESPYHLLDNIGNLLGVTEEEMKQMEMNDSDADFQVANGGAALTAYNKLLFCSDEENASTGAITEKSTVPSFSEALRTALLRYCELDTMSMVFIWEYFKDNIK
;
A
#
# COMPACT_ATOMS: atom_id res chain seq x y z
N MET A 1 -4.27 45.83 -25.68
CA MET A 1 -3.35 45.98 -26.84
C MET A 1 -1.88 45.69 -26.52
N VAL A 2 -1.56 45.15 -25.35
CA VAL A 2 -0.17 44.72 -24.93
C VAL A 2 0.06 43.23 -25.08
N LEU A 3 -1.00 42.41 -25.15
CA LEU A 3 -0.95 40.93 -25.23
C LEU A 3 -0.35 40.38 -26.56
N LEU A 4 -0.29 41.12 -27.62
CA LEU A 4 0.18 40.68 -28.95
C LEU A 4 1.72 40.74 -29.14
N LYS A 5 2.49 41.24 -28.18
CA LYS A 5 3.96 41.37 -28.31
C LYS A 5 4.78 40.22 -27.72
N PHE A 6 4.18 39.27 -27.00
CA PHE A 6 4.93 38.22 -26.27
C PHE A 6 4.73 36.80 -26.81
N GLY A 7 4.02 36.60 -27.92
CA GLY A 7 3.93 35.28 -28.54
C GLY A 7 3.31 34.16 -27.67
N ILE A 8 2.47 34.49 -26.68
CA ILE A 8 1.84 33.56 -25.74
C ILE A 8 0.56 33.04 -26.42
N ASN A 9 0.69 31.89 -27.07
CA ASN A 9 -0.41 31.26 -27.83
C ASN A 9 -1.14 30.14 -27.10
N ASN A 10 -0.83 29.87 -25.81
CA ASN A 10 -1.52 28.86 -25.04
C ASN A 10 -2.29 29.47 -23.86
N PHE A 11 -3.37 28.82 -23.45
CA PHE A 11 -4.31 29.27 -22.42
C PHE A 11 -3.62 29.43 -21.05
N ALA A 12 -2.71 28.51 -20.69
CA ALA A 12 -1.94 28.57 -19.46
C ALA A 12 -0.97 29.77 -19.43
N GLY A 13 -0.39 30.15 -20.56
CA GLY A 13 0.46 31.34 -20.68
C GLY A 13 -0.30 32.64 -20.48
N GLN A 14 -1.57 32.72 -20.87
CA GLN A 14 -2.43 33.89 -20.63
C GLN A 14 -2.81 34.03 -19.14
N GLU A 15 -3.11 32.91 -18.46
CA GLU A 15 -3.37 32.90 -17.01
C GLU A 15 -2.14 33.32 -16.23
N ILE A 16 -0.94 32.87 -16.58
CA ILE A 16 0.33 33.28 -15.94
C ILE A 16 0.59 34.78 -16.10
N PHE A 17 0.34 35.35 -17.27
CA PHE A 17 0.55 36.79 -17.50
C PHE A 17 -0.38 37.65 -16.62
N VAL A 18 -1.65 37.21 -16.46
CA VAL A 18 -2.62 37.87 -15.56
C VAL A 18 -2.15 37.76 -14.11
N ILE A 19 -1.60 36.62 -13.67
CA ILE A 19 -1.07 36.40 -12.33
C ILE A 19 0.16 37.27 -12.06
N PHE A 20 1.09 37.39 -13.01
CA PHE A 20 2.27 38.25 -12.90
C PHE A 20 1.88 39.73 -12.75
N ALA A 21 0.89 40.17 -13.52
CA ALA A 21 0.36 41.55 -13.42
C ALA A 21 -0.40 41.76 -12.09
N PHE A 22 -1.07 40.73 -11.57
CA PHE A 22 -1.83 40.79 -10.31
C PHE A 22 -0.94 40.79 -9.07
N ASN A 23 0.14 39.98 -9.04
CA ASN A 23 1.09 39.90 -7.94
C ASN A 23 1.92 41.19 -7.78
N LEU A 24 2.06 42.02 -8.83
CA LEU A 24 2.67 43.32 -8.78
C LEU A 24 1.76 44.39 -8.16
N LEU A 25 0.46 44.16 -8.03
CA LEU A 25 -0.55 45.16 -7.68
C LEU A 25 -1.31 44.92 -6.38
N PHE A 26 -1.29 43.71 -5.79
CA PHE A 26 -2.13 43.37 -4.64
C PHE A 26 -1.40 42.60 -3.52
N LYS A 27 -1.61 43.05 -2.26
CA LYS A 27 -1.27 42.31 -1.05
C LYS A 27 -2.01 40.98 -0.96
N PRO A 28 -1.45 39.90 -0.34
CA PRO A 28 -2.09 38.59 -0.26
C PRO A 28 -3.43 38.67 0.48
N MET A 29 -4.46 38.12 -0.16
CA MET A 29 -5.86 38.19 0.29
C MET A 29 -6.35 36.94 1.05
N THR A 30 -5.46 36.03 1.51
CA THR A 30 -5.93 34.77 2.09
C THR A 30 -5.15 34.32 3.33
N GLU A 31 -5.87 33.75 4.31
CA GLU A 31 -5.32 33.12 5.52
C GLU A 31 -4.63 31.76 5.24
N LYS A 32 -4.87 31.12 4.09
CA LYS A 32 -4.28 29.81 3.75
C LYS A 32 -3.11 29.94 2.79
N LEU A 33 -1.97 29.38 3.21
CA LEU A 33 -0.73 29.35 2.43
C LEU A 33 -0.64 28.05 1.61
N PHE A 34 0.02 28.10 0.46
CA PHE A 34 0.30 26.92 -0.37
C PHE A 34 1.46 26.14 0.25
N THR A 35 1.11 24.98 0.83
CA THR A 35 2.02 24.15 1.60
C THR A 35 2.62 23.00 0.76
N LYS A 36 3.63 22.32 1.30
CA LYS A 36 4.19 21.05 0.80
C LYS A 36 3.08 20.02 0.45
N SER A 37 2.10 19.83 1.33
CA SER A 37 0.98 18.90 1.09
C SER A 37 0.10 19.35 -0.06
N ALA A 38 -0.25 20.65 -0.14
CA ALA A 38 -1.02 21.20 -1.26
C ALA A 38 -0.26 21.06 -2.59
N PHE A 39 1.06 21.26 -2.60
CA PHE A 39 1.89 21.03 -3.77
C PHE A 39 1.85 19.57 -4.22
N LYS A 40 1.98 18.60 -3.31
CA LYS A 40 1.90 17.17 -3.63
C LYS A 40 0.56 16.79 -4.25
N VAL A 41 -0.55 17.30 -3.70
CA VAL A 41 -1.89 17.10 -4.30
C VAL A 41 -1.95 17.67 -5.70
N SER A 42 -1.41 18.88 -5.93
CA SER A 42 -1.39 19.48 -7.27
C SER A 42 -0.52 18.70 -8.25
N LEU A 43 0.57 18.08 -7.77
CA LEU A 43 1.48 17.27 -8.58
C LEU A 43 0.83 15.96 -9.03
N ASP A 44 -0.01 15.36 -8.18
CA ASP A 44 -0.82 14.18 -8.54
C ASP A 44 -1.89 14.56 -9.58
N CYS A 45 -2.70 15.58 -9.28
CA CYS A 45 -3.65 16.16 -10.23
C CYS A 45 -3.94 17.62 -9.87
N PRO A 46 -3.74 18.57 -10.81
CA PRO A 46 -3.95 19.99 -10.52
C PRO A 46 -5.42 20.34 -10.21
N TRP A 47 -6.39 19.53 -10.65
CA TRP A 47 -7.82 19.72 -10.32
C TRP A 47 -8.15 19.29 -8.89
N LYS A 48 -7.53 18.24 -8.37
CA LYS A 48 -7.65 17.80 -6.97
C LYS A 48 -7.30 18.92 -5.98
N LEU A 49 -6.45 19.86 -6.37
CA LEU A 49 -6.07 20.99 -5.53
C LEU A 49 -7.25 21.83 -5.07
N TYR A 50 -8.26 22.04 -5.92
CA TYR A 50 -9.47 22.75 -5.55
C TYR A 50 -10.34 21.94 -4.58
N TYR A 51 -10.46 20.64 -4.79
CA TYR A 51 -11.20 19.74 -3.89
C TYR A 51 -10.53 19.66 -2.52
N TYR A 52 -9.21 19.47 -2.50
CA TYR A 52 -8.40 19.47 -1.28
C TYR A 52 -8.54 20.79 -0.47
N ARG A 53 -8.67 21.92 -1.17
CA ARG A 53 -8.87 23.24 -0.54
C ARG A 53 -10.24 23.36 0.13
N ASN A 54 -11.22 22.59 -0.32
CA ASN A 54 -12.62 22.66 0.08
C ASN A 54 -13.14 21.30 0.63
N PRO A 55 -12.55 20.75 1.72
CA PRO A 55 -12.90 19.41 2.22
C PRO A 55 -14.33 19.30 2.73
N ASN A 56 -14.94 20.40 3.15
CA ASN A 56 -16.33 20.42 3.60
C ASN A 56 -17.35 20.41 2.44
N LEU A 57 -16.88 20.51 1.19
CA LEU A 57 -17.74 20.49 0.00
C LEU A 57 -17.59 19.21 -0.81
N TYR A 58 -16.43 18.56 -0.75
CA TYR A 58 -16.08 17.40 -1.59
C TYR A 58 -15.78 16.17 -0.76
N PHE A 59 -16.35 15.04 -1.18
CA PHE A 59 -16.02 13.72 -0.66
C PHE A 59 -14.54 13.39 -0.90
N ASN A 60 -13.92 12.67 0.05
CA ASN A 60 -12.57 12.14 -0.09
C ASN A 60 -12.48 10.78 0.61
N ALA A 61 -12.34 9.70 -0.14
CA ALA A 61 -12.23 8.33 0.38
C ALA A 61 -11.00 8.10 1.28
N ASN A 62 -9.97 8.95 1.19
CA ASN A 62 -8.76 8.84 1.99
C ASN A 62 -8.83 9.62 3.32
N ALA A 63 -9.96 10.27 3.63
CA ALA A 63 -10.09 11.06 4.85
C ALA A 63 -10.04 10.19 6.12
N GLU A 64 -10.50 8.94 6.03
CA GLU A 64 -10.56 7.97 7.13
C GLU A 64 -10.04 6.61 6.61
N ASN A 65 -8.74 6.48 6.39
CA ASN A 65 -8.17 5.24 5.84
C ASN A 65 -7.12 4.66 6.80
N ASP A 66 -7.47 3.61 7.52
CA ASP A 66 -6.63 2.92 8.52
C ASP A 66 -5.32 2.36 7.93
N PHE A 67 -5.35 1.90 6.69
CA PHE A 67 -4.16 1.42 6.00
C PHE A 67 -3.15 2.56 5.76
N LEU A 68 -3.62 3.75 5.38
CA LEU A 68 -2.75 4.93 5.25
C LEU A 68 -2.22 5.38 6.61
N GLU A 69 -2.98 5.21 7.69
CA GLU A 69 -2.51 5.49 9.05
C GLU A 69 -1.38 4.52 9.45
N SER A 70 -1.50 3.23 9.18
CA SER A 70 -0.44 2.24 9.48
C SER A 70 0.85 2.51 8.71
N LEU A 71 0.77 2.90 7.44
CA LEU A 71 1.92 3.34 6.65
C LEU A 71 2.57 4.62 7.20
N ALA A 72 1.76 5.54 7.72
CA ALA A 72 2.25 6.76 8.35
C ALA A 72 3.03 6.47 9.64
N GLN A 73 2.66 5.43 10.40
CA GLN A 73 3.35 5.03 11.64
C GLN A 73 4.83 4.72 11.38
N GLY A 74 5.16 3.91 10.37
CA GLY A 74 6.55 3.67 9.96
C GLY A 74 7.29 4.96 9.57
N GLY A 75 6.57 5.91 8.97
CA GLY A 75 7.09 7.24 8.64
C GLY A 75 7.46 8.06 9.89
N PHE A 76 6.63 8.03 10.92
CA PHE A 76 6.89 8.74 12.18
C PHE A 76 8.12 8.19 12.91
N GLN A 77 8.27 6.86 12.98
CA GLN A 77 9.43 6.21 13.59
C GLN A 77 10.74 6.58 12.88
N VAL A 78 10.75 6.51 11.54
CA VAL A 78 11.91 6.92 10.73
C VAL A 78 12.22 8.40 10.90
N GLY A 79 11.19 9.24 10.99
CA GLY A 79 11.34 10.69 11.27
C GLY A 79 12.02 10.97 12.61
N GLU A 80 11.64 10.25 13.66
CA GLU A 80 12.24 10.42 14.99
C GLU A 80 13.69 9.91 15.02
N LEU A 81 13.97 8.74 14.42
CA LEU A 81 15.34 8.25 14.28
C LEU A 81 16.23 9.24 13.50
N ALA A 82 15.69 9.84 12.45
CA ALA A 82 16.40 10.84 11.65
C ALA A 82 16.81 12.08 12.45
N LYS A 83 15.94 12.54 13.38
CA LYS A 83 16.26 13.65 14.29
C LYS A 83 17.41 13.30 15.23
N ILE A 84 17.37 12.07 15.79
CA ILE A 84 18.43 11.58 16.68
C ILE A 84 19.76 11.50 15.92
N TYR A 85 19.83 10.84 14.77
CA TYR A 85 21.05 10.71 13.97
C TYR A 85 21.57 12.04 13.42
N SER A 86 20.71 13.03 13.26
CA SER A 86 21.09 14.38 12.84
C SER A 86 21.54 15.29 13.98
N HIS A 87 21.41 14.83 15.23
CA HIS A 87 21.68 15.61 16.45
C HIS A 87 20.93 16.96 16.42
N VAL A 88 19.60 16.91 16.34
CA VAL A 88 18.74 18.10 16.26
C VAL A 88 18.85 18.92 17.54
N ASP A 89 19.19 20.21 17.41
CA ASP A 89 19.28 21.15 18.53
C ASP A 89 17.90 21.58 19.03
N GLU A 90 16.93 21.76 18.12
CA GLU A 90 15.56 22.20 18.44
C GLU A 90 14.55 21.66 17.43
N ASP A 91 13.45 21.09 17.93
CA ASP A 91 12.31 20.58 17.14
C ASP A 91 11.13 21.57 17.26
N LEU A 92 10.73 22.15 16.12
CA LEU A 92 9.66 23.16 16.06
C LEU A 92 8.27 22.56 15.81
N LYS A 93 8.10 21.23 15.93
CA LYS A 93 6.82 20.54 15.64
C LYS A 93 5.64 21.07 16.47
N ASP A 94 5.88 21.52 17.71
CA ASP A 94 4.83 21.98 18.61
C ASP A 94 4.40 23.45 18.34
N ILE A 95 5.13 24.19 17.49
CA ILE A 95 4.73 25.55 17.08
C ILE A 95 3.77 25.44 15.90
N MET A 96 2.46 25.51 16.17
CA MET A 96 1.43 25.25 15.17
C MET A 96 1.18 26.42 14.22
N ASP A 97 1.35 27.66 14.67
CA ASP A 97 1.13 28.83 13.83
C ASP A 97 2.28 29.07 12.86
N TYR A 98 1.94 29.49 11.63
CA TYR A 98 2.92 29.70 10.56
C TYR A 98 3.94 30.79 10.89
N ASP A 99 3.46 31.93 11.39
CA ASP A 99 4.33 33.10 11.65
C ASP A 99 5.23 32.86 12.87
N GLY A 100 4.74 32.16 13.90
CA GLY A 100 5.54 31.76 15.07
C GLY A 100 6.67 30.81 14.68
N SER A 101 6.36 29.79 13.87
CA SER A 101 7.37 28.84 13.41
C SER A 101 8.44 29.48 12.52
N VAL A 102 8.06 30.42 11.63
CA VAL A 102 9.00 31.18 10.82
C VAL A 102 9.86 32.12 11.69
N ARG A 103 9.25 32.85 12.65
CA ARG A 103 10.02 33.67 13.59
C ARG A 103 11.06 32.87 14.36
N ARG A 104 10.64 31.68 14.89
CA ARG A 104 11.57 30.83 15.65
C ARG A 104 12.70 30.30 14.78
N THR A 105 12.40 29.85 13.56
CA THR A 105 13.42 29.44 12.59
C THR A 105 14.43 30.60 12.35
N ASN A 106 13.94 31.82 12.10
CA ASN A 106 14.81 32.96 11.85
C ASN A 106 15.69 33.34 13.05
N GLU A 107 15.21 33.14 14.28
CA GLU A 107 16.03 33.33 15.49
C GLU A 107 17.17 32.30 15.56
N LEU A 108 16.87 31.03 15.29
CA LEU A 108 17.85 29.94 15.31
C LEU A 108 18.88 30.08 14.18
N MET A 109 18.45 30.53 13.00
CA MET A 109 19.32 30.79 11.84
C MET A 109 20.40 31.83 12.08
N LYS A 110 20.30 32.65 13.13
CA LYS A 110 21.37 33.60 13.55
C LYS A 110 22.58 32.88 14.15
N ARG A 111 22.42 31.63 14.63
CA ARG A 111 23.56 30.84 15.12
C ARG A 111 24.48 30.47 13.95
N GLU A 112 25.78 30.38 14.21
CA GLU A 112 26.75 29.98 13.18
C GLU A 112 26.49 28.54 12.70
N ASN A 113 26.26 27.63 13.66
CA ASN A 113 25.90 26.24 13.41
C ASN A 113 24.61 25.90 14.17
N VAL A 114 23.67 25.25 13.50
CA VAL A 114 22.41 24.81 14.11
C VAL A 114 21.78 23.71 13.27
N CYS A 115 21.15 22.71 13.95
CA CYS A 115 20.33 21.68 13.35
C CYS A 115 18.89 21.81 13.87
N ILE A 116 17.93 22.07 12.98
CA ILE A 116 16.55 22.38 13.34
C ILE A 116 15.63 21.33 12.69
N ALA A 117 14.78 20.69 13.48
CA ALA A 117 13.68 19.90 12.93
C ALA A 117 12.46 20.80 12.71
N GLU A 118 11.68 20.49 11.66
CA GLU A 118 10.48 21.26 11.25
C GLU A 118 10.79 22.76 11.00
N ALA A 119 11.97 23.06 10.47
CA ALA A 119 12.38 24.44 10.16
C ALA A 119 11.43 25.06 9.14
N ALA A 120 10.81 26.18 9.49
CA ALA A 120 9.73 26.79 8.72
C ALA A 120 10.19 27.99 7.89
N PHE A 121 9.82 28.01 6.61
CA PHE A 121 10.10 29.10 5.68
C PHE A 121 8.84 29.52 4.94
N ARG A 122 8.71 30.83 4.74
CA ARG A 122 7.66 31.44 3.94
C ARG A 122 8.26 32.32 2.86
N TRP A 123 7.81 32.14 1.62
CA TRP A 123 8.15 32.99 0.51
C TRP A 123 6.90 33.33 -0.31
N GLY A 124 6.48 34.60 -0.25
CA GLY A 124 5.18 34.99 -0.81
C GLY A 124 4.02 34.23 -0.18
N ASN A 125 3.24 33.54 -1.01
CA ASN A 125 2.10 32.72 -0.58
C ASN A 125 2.45 31.25 -0.33
N MET A 126 3.72 30.89 -0.41
CA MET A 126 4.20 29.52 -0.22
C MET A 126 4.80 29.35 1.17
N PHE A 127 4.59 28.17 1.75
CA PHE A 127 5.08 27.80 3.08
C PHE A 127 5.59 26.39 3.09
N VAL A 128 6.75 26.14 3.69
CA VAL A 128 7.33 24.82 3.88
C VAL A 128 7.81 24.64 5.31
N ARG A 129 7.75 23.40 5.80
CA ARG A 129 8.48 22.90 6.95
C ARG A 129 9.45 21.85 6.44
N VAL A 130 10.73 22.06 6.69
CA VAL A 130 11.81 21.16 6.32
C VAL A 130 11.98 20.17 7.46
N ASP A 131 11.89 18.87 7.18
CA ASP A 131 11.96 17.85 8.22
C ASP A 131 13.23 18.00 9.07
N ILE A 132 14.41 18.18 8.44
CA ILE A 132 15.67 18.51 9.12
C ILE A 132 16.44 19.55 8.30
N LEU A 133 16.79 20.68 8.91
CA LEU A 133 17.63 21.71 8.33
C LEU A 133 18.92 21.84 9.15
N LYS A 134 20.06 21.52 8.53
CA LYS A 134 21.38 21.68 9.16
C LYS A 134 22.13 22.84 8.53
N LYS A 135 22.49 23.84 9.34
CA LYS A 135 23.27 24.99 8.92
C LYS A 135 24.66 24.92 9.54
N VAL A 136 25.69 25.10 8.73
CA VAL A 136 27.09 25.24 9.15
C VAL A 136 27.69 26.45 8.40
N GLY A 137 27.87 27.54 9.10
CA GLY A 137 28.23 28.82 8.46
C GLY A 137 27.16 29.23 7.43
N ASN A 138 27.56 29.39 6.17
CA ASN A 138 26.67 29.74 5.06
C ASN A 138 26.18 28.50 4.27
N HIS A 139 26.54 27.29 4.68
CA HIS A 139 26.05 26.03 4.06
C HIS A 139 24.82 25.53 4.78
N ILE A 140 23.78 25.23 4.03
CA ILE A 140 22.51 24.68 4.51
C ILE A 140 22.27 23.33 3.83
N SER A 141 22.15 22.28 4.63
CA SER A 141 21.63 20.98 4.17
C SER A 141 20.13 20.93 4.46
N LEU A 142 19.32 20.88 3.42
CA LEU A 142 17.88 20.64 3.46
C LEU A 142 17.65 19.14 3.31
N ILE A 143 17.15 18.51 4.35
CA ILE A 143 16.97 17.04 4.42
C ILE A 143 15.49 16.74 4.59
N GLU A 144 14.91 16.07 3.60
CA GLU A 144 13.58 15.48 3.66
C GLU A 144 13.70 14.03 4.05
N VAL A 145 12.89 13.58 5.00
CA VAL A 145 12.91 12.21 5.55
C VAL A 145 11.75 11.40 4.99
N LYS A 146 12.03 10.19 4.52
CA LYS A 146 11.02 9.27 3.97
C LYS A 146 11.28 7.84 4.42
N ALA A 147 10.24 7.16 4.89
CA ALA A 147 10.26 5.72 5.16
C ALA A 147 10.23 4.92 3.83
N LYS A 148 11.09 5.26 2.89
CA LYS A 148 11.27 4.60 1.59
C LYS A 148 12.60 3.90 1.56
N SER A 149 12.64 2.67 1.05
CA SER A 149 13.90 1.93 0.87
C SER A 149 14.70 2.47 -0.31
N TRP A 150 16.03 2.49 -0.16
CA TRP A 150 16.96 2.88 -1.21
C TRP A 150 18.24 2.03 -1.17
N ASP A 151 18.73 1.69 -2.35
CA ASP A 151 20.02 1.03 -2.55
C ASP A 151 20.78 1.82 -3.60
N ASP A 152 21.74 2.67 -3.20
CA ASP A 152 22.46 3.57 -4.08
C ASP A 152 23.39 2.85 -5.06
N THR A 153 23.65 1.55 -4.84
CA THR A 153 24.39 0.69 -5.78
C THR A 153 23.55 0.29 -7.00
N LYS A 154 22.22 0.28 -6.86
CA LYS A 154 21.26 -0.17 -7.88
C LYS A 154 20.30 0.93 -8.33
N ASP A 155 19.80 1.72 -7.38
CA ASP A 155 18.77 2.72 -7.61
C ASP A 155 19.36 4.03 -8.15
N LYS A 156 18.61 4.73 -8.98
CA LYS A 156 18.99 6.04 -9.52
C LYS A 156 17.81 7.01 -9.41
N PHE A 157 18.07 8.21 -8.94
CA PHE A 157 17.03 9.27 -8.86
C PHE A 157 16.57 9.73 -10.25
N CYS A 158 17.44 9.65 -11.24
CA CYS A 158 17.18 10.14 -12.58
C CYS A 158 17.94 9.28 -13.60
N SER A 159 17.29 9.00 -14.73
CA SER A 159 17.92 8.34 -15.87
C SER A 159 19.03 9.23 -16.44
N GLU A 160 20.24 8.71 -16.54
CA GLU A 160 21.39 9.42 -17.12
C GLU A 160 21.17 9.78 -18.59
N LYS A 161 20.52 8.88 -19.35
CA LYS A 161 20.26 9.04 -20.77
C LYS A 161 19.11 9.99 -21.09
N THR A 162 17.96 9.80 -20.42
CA THR A 162 16.72 10.54 -20.73
C THR A 162 16.47 11.71 -19.78
N ARG A 163 17.19 11.79 -18.67
CA ARG A 163 16.97 12.75 -17.58
C ARG A 163 15.56 12.72 -16.98
N VAL A 164 14.85 11.62 -17.16
CA VAL A 164 13.54 11.39 -16.54
C VAL A 164 13.76 10.98 -15.10
N VAL A 165 13.07 11.62 -14.17
CA VAL A 165 13.11 11.27 -12.74
C VAL A 165 12.44 9.91 -12.55
N SER A 166 13.10 9.03 -11.80
CA SER A 166 12.62 7.67 -11.55
C SER A 166 11.23 7.68 -10.90
N SER A 167 10.27 6.93 -11.45
CA SER A 167 8.86 6.95 -11.05
C SER A 167 8.66 6.65 -9.56
N GLY A 168 9.44 5.70 -9.02
CA GLY A 168 9.35 5.28 -7.61
C GLY A 168 9.76 6.34 -6.57
N VAL A 169 10.42 7.42 -7.00
CA VAL A 169 10.87 8.51 -6.12
C VAL A 169 10.48 9.90 -6.64
N ARG A 170 9.77 9.96 -7.76
CA ARG A 170 9.42 11.24 -8.42
C ARG A 170 8.71 12.21 -7.47
N SER A 171 7.67 11.75 -6.77
CA SER A 171 6.91 12.58 -5.84
C SER A 171 7.80 13.15 -4.71
N TYR A 172 8.77 12.39 -4.24
CA TYR A 172 9.68 12.81 -3.17
C TYR A 172 10.70 13.84 -3.67
N VAL A 173 11.31 13.58 -4.83
CA VAL A 173 12.31 14.51 -5.40
C VAL A 173 11.67 15.84 -5.80
N TYR A 174 10.44 15.84 -6.33
CA TYR A 174 9.70 17.07 -6.63
C TYR A 174 9.27 17.81 -5.36
N ASP A 175 8.91 17.09 -4.29
CA ASP A 175 8.65 17.67 -2.96
C ASP A 175 9.89 18.42 -2.44
N VAL A 176 11.07 17.78 -2.47
CA VAL A 176 12.33 18.40 -2.09
C VAL A 176 12.68 19.62 -2.97
N ALA A 177 12.44 19.52 -4.28
CA ALA A 177 12.67 20.63 -5.21
C ALA A 177 11.76 21.83 -4.88
N PHE A 178 10.50 21.58 -4.50
CA PHE A 178 9.58 22.63 -4.04
C PHE A 178 10.06 23.27 -2.75
N GLN A 179 10.48 22.49 -1.77
CA GLN A 179 11.02 23.02 -0.52
C GLN A 179 12.27 23.85 -0.77
N LYS A 180 13.23 23.33 -1.56
CA LYS A 180 14.44 24.07 -1.92
C LYS A 180 14.10 25.40 -2.59
N TYR A 181 13.16 25.41 -3.54
CA TYR A 181 12.72 26.62 -4.24
C TYR A 181 12.18 27.69 -3.28
N VAL A 182 11.36 27.27 -2.31
CA VAL A 182 10.79 28.19 -1.31
C VAL A 182 11.85 28.67 -0.32
N VAL A 183 12.72 27.77 0.16
CA VAL A 183 13.80 28.12 1.12
C VAL A 183 14.80 29.10 0.49
N GLU A 184 15.26 28.83 -0.73
CA GLU A 184 16.18 29.74 -1.43
C GLU A 184 15.55 31.11 -1.68
N GLY A 185 14.25 31.16 -2.04
CA GLY A 185 13.51 32.40 -2.21
C GLY A 185 13.38 33.19 -0.90
N ALA A 186 13.02 32.51 0.19
CA ALA A 186 12.92 33.15 1.53
C ALA A 186 14.24 33.64 2.04
N LEU A 187 15.31 32.85 1.91
CA LEU A 187 16.65 33.26 2.33
C LEU A 187 17.17 34.48 1.55
N LYS A 188 16.95 34.51 0.24
CA LYS A 188 17.34 35.63 -0.60
C LYS A 188 16.62 36.95 -0.24
N GLU A 189 15.33 36.83 0.14
CA GLU A 189 14.51 37.96 0.55
C GLU A 189 14.90 38.50 1.94
N GLN A 190 15.13 37.56 2.91
CA GLN A 190 15.38 37.93 4.32
C GLN A 190 16.83 38.27 4.62
N TYR A 191 17.79 37.71 3.89
CA TYR A 191 19.22 37.82 4.13
C TYR A 191 19.94 38.31 2.87
N SER A 192 19.53 39.47 2.35
CA SER A 192 20.04 40.03 1.09
C SER A 192 21.56 40.21 1.04
N ASP A 193 22.18 40.39 2.21
CA ASP A 193 23.64 40.63 2.36
C ASP A 193 24.43 39.32 2.59
N GLN A 194 23.74 38.17 2.67
CA GLN A 194 24.35 36.85 2.87
C GLN A 194 24.07 35.95 1.70
N CYS A 195 25.05 35.18 1.26
CA CYS A 195 24.88 34.17 0.21
C CYS A 195 24.90 32.78 0.86
N PHE A 196 23.74 32.18 1.04
CA PHE A 196 23.61 30.81 1.50
C PHE A 196 23.72 29.85 0.34
N LYS A 197 24.42 28.72 0.55
CA LYS A 197 24.43 27.57 -0.35
C LYS A 197 23.50 26.52 0.23
N VAL A 198 22.38 26.24 -0.45
CA VAL A 198 21.40 25.22 -0.04
C VAL A 198 21.65 23.95 -0.84
N GLU A 199 21.93 22.84 -0.17
CA GLU A 199 22.07 21.51 -0.75
C GLU A 199 20.93 20.61 -0.27
N ALA A 200 20.34 19.84 -1.19
CA ALA A 200 19.15 19.05 -0.92
C ALA A 200 19.48 17.56 -0.81
N PHE A 201 18.85 16.90 0.19
CA PHE A 201 19.02 15.48 0.49
C PHE A 201 17.66 14.80 0.71
N LEU A 202 17.59 13.52 0.36
CA LEU A 202 16.53 12.59 0.81
C LEU A 202 17.16 11.60 1.80
N MET A 203 16.69 11.62 3.05
CA MET A 203 17.07 10.63 4.04
C MET A 203 16.09 9.48 3.98
N MET A 204 16.59 8.29 3.66
CA MET A 204 15.79 7.10 3.42
C MET A 204 16.39 5.87 4.10
N ALA A 205 15.57 4.81 4.22
CA ALA A 205 15.99 3.52 4.71
C ALA A 205 17.01 2.87 3.75
N ASP A 206 18.23 2.67 4.22
CA ASP A 206 19.39 2.23 3.42
C ASP A 206 19.48 0.71 3.39
N LYS A 207 19.14 0.09 2.26
CA LYS A 207 19.19 -1.38 2.09
C LYS A 207 20.61 -1.97 2.08
N THR A 208 21.63 -1.14 2.05
CA THR A 208 23.03 -1.59 2.14
C THR A 208 23.50 -1.75 3.58
N LYS A 209 22.73 -1.21 4.54
CA LYS A 209 23.05 -1.19 5.98
C LYS A 209 22.31 -2.30 6.73
N ARG A 210 22.82 -2.63 7.91
CA ARG A 210 22.22 -3.58 8.85
C ARG A 210 22.08 -2.93 10.22
N ALA A 211 20.99 -3.24 10.92
CA ALA A 211 20.80 -2.80 12.30
C ALA A 211 21.86 -3.43 13.21
N ASP A 212 22.43 -2.64 14.09
CA ASP A 212 23.43 -3.06 15.08
C ASP A 212 22.84 -3.30 16.48
N ILE A 213 21.53 -3.13 16.61
CA ILE A 213 20.78 -3.39 17.84
C ILE A 213 19.54 -4.24 17.55
N ASN A 214 19.17 -5.05 18.52
CA ASN A 214 17.92 -5.81 18.47
C ASN A 214 16.74 -4.90 18.84
N GLY A 215 15.60 -5.08 18.18
CA GLY A 215 14.38 -4.34 18.49
C GLY A 215 14.39 -2.86 18.11
N LEU A 216 15.19 -2.42 17.12
CA LEU A 216 15.25 -1.00 16.73
C LEU A 216 13.85 -0.40 16.45
N ASN A 217 12.96 -1.15 15.81
CA ASN A 217 11.58 -0.73 15.56
C ASN A 217 10.81 -0.41 16.84
N LYS A 218 10.99 -1.21 17.90
CA LYS A 218 10.28 -1.11 19.18
C LYS A 218 10.70 0.09 20.03
N LEU A 219 11.87 0.66 19.77
CA LEU A 219 12.38 1.80 20.53
C LEU A 219 11.57 3.09 20.28
N PHE A 220 10.71 3.08 19.27
CA PHE A 220 9.89 4.23 18.84
C PHE A 220 8.40 3.92 19.03
N LYS A 221 7.91 4.07 20.26
CA LYS A 221 6.50 3.84 20.60
C LYS A 221 5.64 4.96 20.02
N ILE A 222 4.55 4.59 19.35
CA ILE A 222 3.59 5.55 18.80
C ILE A 222 2.40 5.66 19.74
N GLU A 223 2.14 6.85 20.25
CA GLU A 223 1.01 7.17 21.11
C GLU A 223 0.13 8.22 20.45
N LYS A 224 -1.16 8.25 20.77
CA LYS A 224 -2.06 9.35 20.37
C LYS A 224 -2.08 10.43 21.44
N ASP A 225 -1.92 11.69 21.05
CA ASP A 225 -2.06 12.83 21.94
C ASP A 225 -3.56 13.07 22.30
N LYS A 226 -3.82 14.01 23.20
CA LYS A 226 -5.19 14.39 23.61
C LYS A 226 -6.10 14.87 22.46
N ASN A 227 -5.53 15.14 21.29
CA ASN A 227 -6.24 15.58 20.08
C ASN A 227 -6.32 14.46 19.03
N GLY A 228 -5.95 13.22 19.38
CA GLY A 228 -5.95 12.05 18.48
C GLY A 228 -4.80 12.02 17.48
N ARG A 229 -3.75 12.87 17.64
CA ARG A 229 -2.60 12.91 16.73
C ARG A 229 -1.54 11.92 17.17
N SER A 230 -1.00 11.17 16.23
CA SER A 230 0.11 10.24 16.50
C SER A 230 1.38 11.01 16.89
N LYS A 231 1.99 10.58 17.99
CA LYS A 231 3.25 11.11 18.52
C LYS A 231 4.20 9.94 18.80
N VAL A 232 5.44 10.05 18.38
CA VAL A 232 6.48 9.10 18.78
C VAL A 232 7.03 9.50 20.14
N VAL A 233 7.09 8.52 21.02
CA VAL A 233 7.71 8.63 22.35
C VAL A 233 8.94 7.74 22.37
N THR A 234 10.09 8.34 22.67
CA THR A 234 11.39 7.65 22.75
C THR A 234 11.98 7.89 24.12
N ALA A 235 12.37 6.84 24.82
CA ALA A 235 12.97 6.97 26.15
C ALA A 235 14.36 7.66 26.07
N PRO A 236 14.75 8.48 27.06
CA PRO A 236 16.01 9.22 27.02
C PRO A 236 17.27 8.33 26.94
N ASP A 237 17.27 7.17 27.57
CA ASP A 237 18.35 6.18 27.50
C ASP A 237 18.52 5.60 26.10
N VAL A 238 17.41 5.41 25.36
CA VAL A 238 17.41 5.00 23.96
C VAL A 238 18.10 6.04 23.08
N VAL A 239 17.79 7.31 23.28
CA VAL A 239 18.44 8.43 22.56
C VAL A 239 19.95 8.42 22.78
N GLU A 240 20.39 8.17 24.02
CA GLU A 240 21.81 8.09 24.35
C GLU A 240 22.49 6.90 23.64
N VAL A 241 21.88 5.70 23.68
CA VAL A 241 22.39 4.51 22.98
C VAL A 241 22.51 4.73 21.47
N LEU A 242 21.48 5.29 20.84
CA LEU A 242 21.46 5.55 19.40
C LEU A 242 22.49 6.62 18.99
N ASN A 243 22.74 7.64 19.83
CA ASN A 243 23.75 8.65 19.58
C ASN A 243 25.19 8.13 19.73
N GLN A 244 25.40 7.03 20.48
CA GLN A 244 26.70 6.37 20.62
C GLN A 244 26.97 5.39 19.46
N GLY A 245 25.94 5.07 18.65
CA GLY A 245 26.07 4.21 17.47
C GLY A 245 27.03 4.79 16.43
N LYS A 246 27.69 3.91 15.68
CA LYS A 246 28.61 4.31 14.63
C LYS A 246 27.83 4.75 13.38
N PRO A 247 28.16 5.90 12.76
CA PRO A 247 27.46 6.37 11.54
C PRO A 247 27.43 5.37 10.39
N GLU A 248 28.43 4.49 10.27
CA GLU A 248 28.47 3.42 9.27
C GLU A 248 27.36 2.37 9.44
N ASN A 249 26.78 2.26 10.64
CA ASN A 249 25.69 1.33 10.97
C ASN A 249 24.31 1.98 10.94
N HIS A 250 24.23 3.28 10.63
CA HIS A 250 22.95 3.97 10.54
C HIS A 250 22.10 3.37 9.42
N VAL A 251 20.96 2.80 9.77
CA VAL A 251 20.03 2.14 8.81
C VAL A 251 19.24 3.11 7.93
N ILE A 252 19.34 4.41 8.22
CA ILE A 252 18.84 5.49 7.36
C ILE A 252 20.01 6.40 6.95
N THR A 253 20.03 6.79 5.68
CA THR A 253 21.13 7.57 5.09
C THR A 253 20.57 8.75 4.30
N ALA A 254 21.22 9.92 4.39
CA ALA A 254 20.90 11.12 3.61
C ALA A 254 21.58 11.03 2.22
N PHE A 255 20.80 10.73 1.20
CA PHE A 255 21.28 10.64 -0.18
C PHE A 255 21.18 12.00 -0.88
N PRO A 256 22.23 12.45 -1.59
CA PRO A 256 22.23 13.75 -2.24
C PRO A 256 21.29 13.76 -3.46
N VAL A 257 20.33 14.69 -3.48
CA VAL A 257 19.38 14.90 -4.59
C VAL A 257 19.48 16.30 -5.20
N ASP A 258 20.45 17.09 -4.75
CA ASP A 258 20.62 18.50 -5.14
C ASP A 258 20.69 18.70 -6.65
N GLY A 259 21.49 17.89 -7.35
CA GLY A 259 21.64 17.98 -8.79
C GLY A 259 20.34 17.75 -9.56
N VAL A 260 19.49 16.83 -9.10
CA VAL A 260 18.18 16.55 -9.71
C VAL A 260 17.19 17.67 -9.35
N CYS A 261 17.17 18.15 -8.11
CA CYS A 261 16.33 19.28 -7.70
C CYS A 261 16.65 20.54 -8.52
N ASN A 262 17.94 20.85 -8.72
CA ASN A 262 18.37 21.98 -9.55
C ASN A 262 17.92 21.81 -11.02
N ALA A 263 17.97 20.59 -11.55
CA ALA A 263 17.49 20.32 -12.92
C ALA A 263 15.95 20.50 -13.03
N ILE A 264 15.18 20.08 -12.01
CA ILE A 264 13.72 20.30 -11.92
C ILE A 264 13.41 21.79 -11.90
N ILE A 265 14.03 22.54 -10.99
CA ILE A 265 13.80 23.99 -10.83
C ILE A 265 14.15 24.74 -12.13
N ALA A 266 15.19 24.30 -12.82
CA ALA A 266 15.61 24.89 -14.10
C ALA A 266 14.76 24.41 -15.31
N GLY A 267 13.80 23.51 -15.13
CA GLY A 267 13.00 22.94 -16.21
C GLY A 267 13.81 22.11 -17.21
N LYS A 268 14.81 21.36 -16.73
CA LYS A 268 15.77 20.57 -17.56
C LYS A 268 15.61 19.06 -17.38
N THR A 269 14.52 18.59 -16.81
CA THR A 269 14.21 17.15 -16.70
C THR A 269 13.54 16.61 -17.94
N GLY A 270 13.61 15.29 -18.11
CA GLY A 270 13.08 14.62 -19.30
C GLY A 270 11.55 14.54 -19.36
N GLU A 271 10.83 14.88 -18.29
CA GLU A 271 9.36 14.99 -18.23
C GLU A 271 8.85 16.28 -18.84
N GLN A 272 9.68 17.32 -18.89
CA GLN A 272 9.27 18.63 -19.37
C GLN A 272 8.68 18.55 -20.80
N GLY A 273 7.44 19.01 -20.97
CA GLY A 273 6.72 19.00 -22.24
C GLY A 273 6.17 17.63 -22.66
N LYS A 274 6.15 16.63 -21.78
CA LYS A 274 5.56 15.32 -22.04
C LYS A 274 4.25 15.14 -21.28
N ASP A 275 3.26 14.55 -21.96
CA ASP A 275 2.04 14.01 -21.36
C ASP A 275 1.27 15.00 -20.45
N ASP A 276 1.25 16.28 -20.81
CA ASP A 276 0.68 17.38 -20.02
C ASP A 276 1.26 17.49 -18.59
N TRP A 277 2.42 16.87 -18.34
CA TRP A 277 3.10 16.97 -17.07
C TRP A 277 3.21 18.41 -16.62
N MET A 278 2.69 18.70 -15.42
CA MET A 278 2.61 20.05 -14.88
C MET A 278 1.98 21.07 -15.87
N LEU A 279 0.95 20.67 -16.61
CA LEU A 279 0.28 21.51 -17.62
C LEU A 279 1.25 22.06 -18.70
N ASN A 280 2.31 21.33 -19.01
CA ASN A 280 3.39 21.73 -19.92
C ASN A 280 4.12 23.05 -19.53
N LEU A 281 4.00 23.47 -18.27
CA LEU A 281 4.71 24.61 -17.72
C LEU A 281 6.07 24.21 -17.16
N LYS A 282 6.99 25.19 -17.06
CA LYS A 282 8.19 25.00 -16.26
C LYS A 282 7.83 24.86 -14.77
N PHE A 283 8.67 24.17 -14.03
CA PHE A 283 8.42 23.93 -12.60
C PHE A 283 8.05 25.21 -11.82
N THR A 284 8.83 26.27 -11.98
CA THR A 284 8.60 27.54 -11.26
C THR A 284 7.29 28.22 -11.66
N GLU A 285 6.92 28.15 -12.93
CA GLU A 285 5.64 28.69 -13.47
C GLU A 285 4.46 27.88 -12.93
N TYR A 286 4.60 26.55 -12.92
CA TYR A 286 3.58 25.64 -12.38
C TYR A 286 3.35 25.88 -10.88
N VAL A 287 4.41 25.93 -10.08
CA VAL A 287 4.34 26.20 -8.63
C VAL A 287 3.63 27.50 -8.34
N GLN A 288 3.98 28.58 -9.06
CA GLN A 288 3.34 29.89 -8.88
C GLN A 288 1.88 29.89 -9.27
N LEU A 289 1.51 29.23 -10.38
CA LEU A 289 0.12 29.07 -10.79
C LEU A 289 -0.69 28.31 -9.75
N MET A 290 -0.18 27.17 -9.25
CA MET A 290 -0.89 26.38 -8.24
C MET A 290 -1.01 27.11 -6.91
N ALA A 291 0.01 27.81 -6.48
CA ALA A 291 -0.03 28.65 -5.28
C ALA A 291 -1.09 29.74 -5.40
N TYR A 292 -1.17 30.42 -6.55
CA TYR A 292 -2.21 31.43 -6.82
C TYR A 292 -3.62 30.80 -6.77
N LYS A 293 -3.84 29.68 -7.50
CA LYS A 293 -5.15 29.00 -7.56
C LYS A 293 -5.62 28.54 -6.17
N TYR A 294 -4.71 27.96 -5.40
CA TYR A 294 -5.00 27.49 -4.03
C TYR A 294 -5.36 28.65 -3.09
N CYS A 295 -4.54 29.70 -3.08
CA CYS A 295 -4.74 30.86 -2.19
C CYS A 295 -5.97 31.69 -2.56
N SER A 296 -6.28 31.82 -3.85
CA SER A 296 -7.50 32.52 -4.33
C SER A 296 -8.75 31.64 -4.30
N ASN A 297 -8.67 30.39 -3.85
CA ASN A 297 -9.74 29.40 -3.91
C ASN A 297 -10.41 29.34 -5.30
N SER A 298 -9.61 29.33 -6.35
CA SER A 298 -10.08 29.33 -7.73
C SER A 298 -9.66 28.06 -8.48
N ARG A 299 -10.54 27.58 -9.36
CA ARG A 299 -10.25 26.43 -10.23
C ARG A 299 -9.40 26.80 -11.43
N LEU A 300 -8.77 25.79 -12.01
CA LEU A 300 -8.25 25.91 -13.38
C LEU A 300 -9.40 26.09 -14.38
N SER A 301 -9.16 26.82 -15.45
CA SER A 301 -10.15 27.08 -16.51
C SER A 301 -10.52 25.83 -17.30
N SER A 302 -9.61 24.89 -17.43
CA SER A 302 -9.84 23.62 -18.14
C SER A 302 -9.39 22.43 -17.29
N ALA A 303 -10.11 21.29 -17.45
CA ALA A 303 -9.72 20.04 -16.84
C ALA A 303 -8.45 19.50 -17.49
N PRO A 304 -7.50 18.92 -16.70
CA PRO A 304 -6.36 18.20 -17.26
C PRO A 304 -6.83 16.94 -17.99
N LEU A 305 -6.00 16.41 -18.90
CA LEU A 305 -6.30 15.14 -19.55
C LEU A 305 -6.48 14.02 -18.51
N LEU A 306 -7.44 13.14 -18.77
CA LEU A 306 -7.62 11.95 -17.97
C LEU A 306 -6.41 11.01 -18.12
N SER A 307 -6.15 10.24 -17.08
CA SER A 307 -5.12 9.21 -17.03
C SER A 307 -5.69 7.93 -16.38
N LYS A 308 -4.95 6.84 -16.44
CA LYS A 308 -5.35 5.58 -15.78
C LYS A 308 -5.61 5.73 -14.27
N THR A 309 -4.93 6.67 -13.60
CA THR A 309 -5.13 6.91 -12.16
C THR A 309 -6.44 7.63 -11.85
N CYS A 310 -7.10 8.23 -12.87
CA CYS A 310 -8.39 8.90 -12.68
C CYS A 310 -9.53 7.93 -12.36
N PHE A 311 -9.36 6.63 -12.63
CA PHE A 311 -10.38 5.63 -12.30
C PHE A 311 -10.44 5.32 -10.80
N ASP A 312 -9.31 5.44 -10.10
CA ASP A 312 -9.19 5.23 -8.64
C ASP A 312 -9.05 6.57 -7.90
N CYS A 313 -9.73 7.60 -8.40
CA CYS A 313 -9.68 8.92 -7.79
C CYS A 313 -10.39 8.93 -6.42
N GLU A 314 -9.70 9.38 -5.38
CA GLU A 314 -10.22 9.45 -4.01
C GLU A 314 -11.43 10.40 -3.85
N TYR A 315 -11.68 11.27 -4.83
CA TYR A 315 -12.83 12.16 -4.85
C TYR A 315 -14.07 11.55 -5.53
N ARG A 316 -14.07 10.23 -5.78
CA ARG A 316 -15.20 9.47 -6.30
C ARG A 316 -16.04 8.92 -5.16
N LYS A 317 -17.33 9.24 -5.14
CA LYS A 317 -18.30 8.66 -4.20
C LYS A 317 -18.65 7.23 -4.60
N ALA A 318 -18.78 6.35 -3.60
CA ALA A 318 -19.32 5.02 -3.82
C ALA A 318 -20.81 5.11 -4.19
N LYS A 319 -21.29 4.11 -4.95
CA LYS A 319 -22.72 4.01 -5.31
C LYS A 319 -23.55 3.83 -4.03
N GLY A 320 -24.57 4.65 -3.86
CA GLY A 320 -25.45 4.60 -2.68
C GLY A 320 -24.95 5.36 -1.44
N GLN A 321 -23.80 6.04 -1.53
CA GLN A 321 -23.30 6.85 -0.42
C GLN A 321 -24.12 8.13 -0.26
N GLU A 322 -24.93 8.20 0.80
CA GLU A 322 -25.81 9.32 1.13
C GLU A 322 -25.11 10.28 2.10
N ASP A 323 -24.29 11.16 1.59
CA ASP A 323 -23.81 12.35 2.29
C ASP A 323 -24.06 13.60 1.43
N ASN A 324 -23.95 14.78 2.04
CA ASN A 324 -24.18 16.07 1.34
C ASN A 324 -22.96 16.56 0.56
N LEU A 325 -21.88 15.76 0.45
CA LEU A 325 -20.66 16.16 -0.22
C LEU A 325 -20.77 15.95 -1.73
N LEU A 326 -20.06 16.77 -2.48
CA LEU A 326 -20.00 16.70 -3.94
C LEU A 326 -19.02 15.60 -4.38
N ASP A 327 -19.34 14.95 -5.50
CA ASP A 327 -18.47 14.01 -6.20
C ASP A 327 -17.55 14.75 -7.17
N GLY A 328 -16.31 14.97 -6.77
CA GLY A 328 -15.29 15.65 -7.57
C GLY A 328 -14.87 14.87 -8.81
N TRP A 329 -14.87 13.53 -8.72
CA TRP A 329 -14.58 12.65 -9.85
C TRP A 329 -15.63 12.81 -10.96
N ARG A 330 -16.92 12.72 -10.62
CA ARG A 330 -18.02 12.89 -11.57
C ARG A 330 -17.97 14.26 -12.23
N GLU A 331 -17.71 15.31 -11.45
CA GLU A 331 -17.58 16.67 -11.97
C GLU A 331 -16.44 16.80 -12.99
N CYS A 332 -15.29 16.17 -12.74
CA CYS A 332 -14.14 16.14 -13.64
C CYS A 332 -14.46 15.37 -14.93
N TRP A 333 -15.01 14.17 -14.82
CA TRP A 333 -15.30 13.31 -15.97
C TRP A 333 -16.31 13.90 -16.94
N LEU A 334 -17.32 14.59 -16.44
CA LEU A 334 -18.32 15.29 -17.27
C LEU A 334 -17.73 16.45 -18.12
N LYS A 335 -16.44 16.80 -17.91
CA LYS A 335 -15.72 17.70 -18.81
C LYS A 335 -15.09 16.99 -20.01
N HIS A 336 -14.94 15.67 -19.94
CA HIS A 336 -14.27 14.86 -20.96
C HIS A 336 -15.23 13.97 -21.75
N THR A 337 -16.40 13.64 -21.20
CA THR A 337 -17.39 12.80 -21.85
C THR A 337 -18.78 13.41 -21.74
N THR A 338 -19.56 13.26 -22.80
CA THR A 338 -20.98 13.64 -22.82
C THR A 338 -21.89 12.59 -22.22
N ASN A 339 -21.34 11.43 -21.86
CA ASN A 339 -22.11 10.33 -21.29
C ASN A 339 -22.52 10.63 -19.86
N SER A 340 -23.80 10.88 -19.63
CA SER A 340 -24.34 11.17 -18.30
C SER A 340 -24.46 9.92 -17.40
N ASN A 341 -24.36 8.71 -17.98
CA ASN A 341 -24.49 7.43 -17.28
C ASN A 341 -23.13 6.81 -16.88
N LEU A 342 -22.19 7.63 -16.41
CA LEU A 342 -20.84 7.19 -16.04
C LEU A 342 -20.82 5.97 -15.09
N GLU A 343 -21.85 5.84 -14.25
CA GLU A 343 -21.94 4.76 -13.24
C GLU A 343 -22.31 3.39 -13.86
N LYS A 344 -22.86 3.39 -15.09
CA LYS A 344 -23.30 2.16 -15.80
C LYS A 344 -22.26 1.65 -16.78
N LEU A 345 -21.15 2.36 -16.94
CA LEU A 345 -20.14 2.05 -17.95
C LEU A 345 -18.95 1.35 -17.30
N SER A 346 -18.50 0.30 -17.96
CA SER A 346 -17.31 -0.44 -17.54
C SER A 346 -16.06 0.30 -18.02
N PRO A 347 -15.30 0.90 -17.09
CA PRO A 347 -14.12 1.69 -17.46
C PRO A 347 -12.98 0.79 -17.93
N ILE A 348 -12.22 1.25 -18.93
CA ILE A 348 -11.03 0.56 -19.44
C ILE A 348 -10.00 0.26 -18.31
N ALA A 349 -10.00 1.05 -17.26
CA ALA A 349 -9.07 0.84 -16.14
C ALA A 349 -9.36 -0.43 -15.35
N SER A 350 -10.64 -0.86 -15.26
CA SER A 350 -11.00 -2.12 -14.59
C SER A 350 -10.65 -3.36 -15.43
N LEU A 351 -10.30 -3.18 -16.72
CA LEU A 351 -9.87 -4.28 -17.57
C LEU A 351 -8.58 -4.92 -17.04
N ASN A 352 -8.66 -6.17 -16.64
CA ASN A 352 -7.55 -6.87 -16.03
C ASN A 352 -6.45 -7.24 -17.05
N GLY A 353 -5.23 -7.30 -16.57
CA GLY A 353 -4.08 -7.88 -17.25
C GLY A 353 -2.95 -6.88 -17.57
N SER A 354 -1.76 -7.45 -17.73
CA SER A 354 -0.56 -6.74 -18.14
C SER A 354 -0.52 -6.47 -19.65
N GLY A 355 0.37 -5.59 -20.09
CA GLY A 355 0.60 -5.32 -21.51
C GLY A 355 -0.47 -4.45 -22.20
N LEU A 356 -1.41 -3.88 -21.44
CA LEU A 356 -2.43 -2.97 -21.95
C LEU A 356 -1.90 -1.54 -22.04
N ASN A 357 -2.12 -0.90 -23.19
CA ASN A 357 -1.74 0.51 -23.37
C ASN A 357 -2.91 1.44 -23.04
N ARG A 358 -3.40 1.38 -21.79
CA ARG A 358 -4.52 2.18 -21.31
C ARG A 358 -4.31 3.68 -21.52
N ASP A 359 -3.10 4.16 -21.25
CA ASP A 359 -2.78 5.58 -21.42
C ASP A 359 -2.94 6.04 -22.90
N LYS A 360 -2.64 5.16 -23.88
CA LYS A 360 -2.87 5.45 -25.30
C LYS A 360 -4.35 5.56 -25.62
N TRP A 361 -5.18 4.67 -25.11
CA TRP A 361 -6.62 4.70 -25.35
C TRP A 361 -7.24 5.95 -24.73
N ILE A 362 -6.90 6.25 -23.48
CA ILE A 362 -7.39 7.43 -22.75
C ILE A 362 -7.00 8.73 -23.48
N LYS A 363 -5.75 8.85 -23.94
CA LYS A 363 -5.29 10.00 -24.74
C LYS A 363 -6.04 10.17 -26.06
N ASN A 364 -6.54 9.07 -26.64
CA ASN A 364 -7.36 9.09 -27.83
C ASN A 364 -8.86 9.29 -27.53
N GLY A 365 -9.23 9.63 -26.29
CA GLY A 365 -10.61 9.89 -25.88
C GLY A 365 -11.45 8.64 -25.69
N ARG A 366 -10.83 7.45 -25.54
CA ARG A 366 -11.52 6.18 -25.24
C ARG A 366 -11.36 5.85 -23.78
N TYR A 367 -12.47 5.72 -23.08
CA TYR A 367 -12.52 5.59 -21.63
C TYR A 367 -13.21 4.31 -21.16
N PHE A 368 -14.02 3.69 -22.04
CA PHE A 368 -14.90 2.57 -21.68
C PHE A 368 -14.62 1.33 -22.54
N MET A 369 -14.95 0.15 -22.03
CA MET A 369 -14.64 -1.13 -22.67
C MET A 369 -15.40 -1.34 -23.97
N ASP A 370 -16.62 -0.81 -24.11
CA ASP A 370 -17.42 -0.83 -25.34
C ASP A 370 -16.83 0.00 -26.50
N GLU A 371 -15.84 0.84 -26.20
CA GLU A 371 -15.08 1.62 -27.19
C GLU A 371 -13.85 0.86 -27.73
N LEU A 372 -13.57 -0.36 -27.21
CA LEU A 372 -12.43 -1.18 -27.63
C LEU A 372 -12.78 -2.06 -28.83
N THR A 373 -11.81 -2.26 -29.71
CA THR A 373 -11.93 -3.06 -30.92
C THR A 373 -10.86 -4.16 -30.97
N TYR A 374 -11.01 -5.13 -31.88
CA TYR A 374 -10.02 -6.20 -32.08
C TYR A 374 -8.59 -5.70 -32.40
N ASP A 375 -8.45 -4.48 -32.94
CA ASP A 375 -7.14 -3.87 -33.20
C ASP A 375 -6.43 -3.40 -31.91
N ASP A 376 -7.17 -3.27 -30.82
CA ASP A 376 -6.64 -2.78 -29.55
C ASP A 376 -6.00 -3.86 -28.72
N ILE A 377 -6.54 -5.08 -28.76
CA ILE A 377 -6.12 -6.21 -27.96
C ILE A 377 -6.04 -7.44 -28.88
N LYS A 378 -4.96 -8.20 -28.81
CA LYS A 378 -4.83 -9.45 -29.53
C LYS A 378 -5.99 -10.38 -29.19
N GLU A 379 -6.40 -11.16 -30.18
CA GLU A 379 -7.50 -12.10 -30.01
C GLU A 379 -7.15 -13.24 -29.04
N TYR A 380 -5.95 -13.80 -29.19
CA TYR A 380 -5.39 -14.86 -28.33
C TYR A 380 -3.87 -14.90 -28.44
N ASP A 381 -3.21 -15.65 -27.57
CA ASP A 381 -1.78 -15.93 -27.68
C ASP A 381 -1.52 -17.20 -28.52
N PRO A 382 -1.03 -17.09 -29.74
CA PRO A 382 -0.81 -18.26 -30.58
C PRO A 382 0.18 -19.29 -30.01
N ARG A 383 1.00 -18.89 -29.04
CA ARG A 383 1.92 -19.80 -28.34
C ARG A 383 1.20 -20.71 -27.33
N LYS A 384 -0.02 -20.34 -26.96
CA LYS A 384 -0.89 -21.03 -26.04
C LYS A 384 -1.98 -21.84 -26.75
N ALA A 385 -1.96 -21.89 -28.08
CA ALA A 385 -2.95 -22.61 -28.84
C ALA A 385 -2.98 -24.10 -28.47
N GLY A 386 -4.14 -24.57 -28.03
CA GLY A 386 -4.36 -25.93 -27.56
C GLY A 386 -4.11 -26.18 -26.07
N GLU A 387 -3.69 -25.19 -25.31
CA GLU A 387 -3.71 -25.26 -23.84
C GLU A 387 -5.15 -25.08 -23.33
N SER A 388 -5.54 -25.83 -22.28
CA SER A 388 -6.86 -25.67 -21.65
C SER A 388 -6.97 -24.36 -20.88
N GLY A 389 -8.18 -23.78 -20.83
CA GLY A 389 -8.46 -22.51 -20.16
C GLY A 389 -8.14 -21.28 -21.00
N LEU A 390 -8.47 -20.13 -20.46
CA LEU A 390 -8.24 -18.82 -21.09
C LEU A 390 -6.76 -18.42 -21.03
N ASP A 391 -6.26 -17.92 -22.15
CA ASP A 391 -5.03 -17.15 -22.12
C ASP A 391 -5.26 -15.70 -21.65
N LEU A 392 -4.16 -14.93 -21.55
CA LEU A 392 -4.19 -13.54 -21.08
C LEU A 392 -5.07 -12.61 -21.95
N TYR A 393 -5.18 -12.86 -23.25
CA TYR A 393 -5.96 -12.02 -24.17
C TYR A 393 -7.41 -12.48 -24.21
N GLU A 394 -7.68 -13.77 -24.23
CA GLU A 394 -9.02 -14.35 -24.12
C GLU A 394 -9.70 -13.94 -22.81
N ARG A 395 -8.96 -13.91 -21.69
CA ARG A 395 -9.47 -13.40 -20.41
C ARG A 395 -9.94 -11.95 -20.49
N LYS A 396 -9.23 -11.09 -21.23
CA LYS A 396 -9.64 -9.69 -21.44
C LYS A 396 -10.90 -9.60 -22.28
N TRP A 397 -10.97 -10.39 -23.36
CA TRP A 397 -12.15 -10.42 -24.22
C TRP A 397 -13.38 -10.98 -23.49
N LEU A 398 -13.20 -12.00 -22.65
CA LEU A 398 -14.27 -12.48 -21.78
C LEU A 398 -14.78 -11.37 -20.85
N GLN A 399 -13.88 -10.65 -20.19
CA GLN A 399 -14.28 -9.54 -19.33
C GLN A 399 -15.04 -8.48 -20.12
N ILE A 400 -14.52 -8.04 -21.27
CA ILE A 400 -15.18 -7.04 -22.12
C ILE A 400 -16.57 -7.53 -22.52
N SER A 401 -16.70 -8.77 -23.00
CA SER A 401 -17.99 -9.32 -23.48
C SER A 401 -19.05 -9.34 -22.38
N LEU A 402 -18.67 -9.77 -21.17
CA LEU A 402 -19.60 -9.85 -20.03
C LEU A 402 -19.94 -8.47 -19.46
N GLU A 403 -18.95 -7.59 -19.29
CA GLU A 403 -19.14 -6.24 -18.76
C GLU A 403 -19.98 -5.34 -19.71
N THR A 404 -19.83 -5.52 -21.02
CA THR A 404 -20.52 -4.69 -22.02
C THR A 404 -21.81 -5.32 -22.56
N GLY A 405 -22.04 -6.61 -22.31
CA GLY A 405 -23.14 -7.36 -22.89
C GLY A 405 -23.01 -7.53 -24.41
N ASN A 406 -21.79 -7.52 -24.97
CA ASN A 406 -21.57 -7.65 -26.41
C ASN A 406 -21.80 -9.11 -26.85
N GLU A 407 -22.94 -9.37 -27.48
CA GLU A 407 -23.38 -10.72 -27.88
C GLU A 407 -22.42 -11.38 -28.88
N GLU A 408 -21.82 -10.63 -29.81
CA GLU A 408 -20.88 -11.15 -30.80
C GLU A 408 -19.61 -11.70 -30.14
N LEU A 409 -19.06 -10.94 -29.16
CA LEU A 409 -17.92 -11.38 -28.36
C LEU A 409 -18.28 -12.53 -27.43
N LEU A 410 -19.47 -12.52 -26.84
CA LEU A 410 -19.93 -13.53 -25.90
C LEU A 410 -20.12 -14.89 -26.57
N GLU A 411 -20.49 -14.91 -27.87
CA GLU A 411 -20.65 -16.16 -28.68
C GLU A 411 -19.39 -17.06 -28.63
N ARG A 412 -18.20 -16.44 -28.47
CA ARG A 412 -16.92 -17.19 -28.37
C ARG A 412 -16.80 -18.02 -27.09
N PHE A 413 -17.50 -17.59 -26.03
CA PHE A 413 -17.39 -18.19 -24.69
C PHE A 413 -18.66 -18.90 -24.25
N LYS A 414 -19.70 -18.91 -25.08
CA LYS A 414 -21.08 -19.37 -24.73
C LYS A 414 -21.13 -20.77 -24.13
N ASP A 415 -20.32 -21.68 -24.67
CA ASP A 415 -20.34 -23.11 -24.23
C ASP A 415 -19.78 -23.31 -22.82
N LYS A 416 -19.10 -22.24 -22.27
CA LYS A 416 -18.50 -22.22 -20.92
C LYS A 416 -19.17 -21.21 -20.00
N ILE A 417 -20.27 -20.55 -20.43
CA ILE A 417 -21.10 -19.72 -19.57
C ILE A 417 -22.10 -20.65 -18.86
N VAL A 418 -21.85 -20.91 -17.58
CA VAL A 418 -22.63 -21.84 -16.76
C VAL A 418 -23.89 -21.22 -16.14
N SER A 419 -23.87 -19.89 -15.96
CA SER A 419 -25.02 -19.09 -15.53
C SER A 419 -24.82 -17.64 -16.00
N PRO A 420 -25.84 -16.77 -15.95
CA PRO A 420 -25.68 -15.36 -16.34
C PRO A 420 -24.48 -14.72 -15.62
N GLY A 421 -23.55 -14.17 -16.40
CA GLY A 421 -22.36 -13.52 -15.85
C GLY A 421 -21.23 -14.42 -15.36
N VAL A 422 -21.41 -15.76 -15.37
CA VAL A 422 -20.45 -16.71 -14.81
C VAL A 422 -19.85 -17.61 -15.90
N TYR A 423 -18.56 -17.49 -16.11
CA TYR A 423 -17.74 -18.39 -16.94
C TYR A 423 -17.07 -19.45 -16.09
N LEU A 424 -17.15 -20.73 -16.54
CA LEU A 424 -16.44 -21.85 -15.92
C LEU A 424 -16.01 -22.86 -17.00
N ASP A 425 -14.72 -23.09 -17.13
CA ASP A 425 -14.16 -24.11 -18.02
C ASP A 425 -14.06 -25.45 -17.27
N VAL A 426 -15.17 -26.20 -17.27
CA VAL A 426 -15.31 -27.47 -16.53
C VAL A 426 -14.33 -28.53 -17.04
N GLU A 427 -14.19 -28.69 -18.37
CA GLU A 427 -13.29 -29.69 -18.96
C GLU A 427 -11.83 -29.36 -18.67
N GLY A 428 -11.43 -28.10 -18.84
CA GLY A 428 -10.07 -27.67 -18.51
C GLY A 428 -9.74 -27.85 -17.03
N LEU A 429 -10.70 -27.55 -16.14
CA LEU A 429 -10.55 -27.81 -14.70
C LEU A 429 -10.40 -29.32 -14.39
N LYS A 430 -11.18 -30.16 -15.05
CA LYS A 430 -11.10 -31.60 -14.85
C LYS A 430 -9.74 -32.16 -15.25
N GLU A 431 -9.19 -31.71 -16.37
CA GLU A 431 -7.83 -32.06 -16.81
C GLU A 431 -6.79 -31.63 -15.81
N GLU A 432 -6.86 -30.39 -15.35
CA GLU A 432 -5.94 -29.82 -14.38
C GLU A 432 -5.98 -30.54 -13.03
N MET A 433 -7.20 -30.74 -12.47
CA MET A 433 -7.39 -31.40 -11.18
C MET A 433 -7.01 -32.88 -11.19
N ALA A 434 -7.02 -33.54 -12.36
CA ALA A 434 -6.55 -34.91 -12.50
C ALA A 434 -5.03 -35.06 -12.27
N THR A 435 -4.28 -34.00 -12.34
CA THR A 435 -2.83 -34.00 -12.08
C THR A 435 -2.47 -33.91 -10.59
N TRP A 436 -3.43 -33.54 -9.73
CA TRP A 436 -3.19 -33.29 -8.31
C TRP A 436 -3.08 -34.58 -7.52
N LYS A 437 -2.19 -34.57 -6.54
CA LYS A 437 -1.93 -35.71 -5.65
C LYS A 437 -2.46 -35.40 -4.25
N TYR A 438 -3.34 -36.27 -3.74
CA TYR A 438 -3.81 -36.13 -2.37
C TYR A 438 -2.79 -36.65 -1.35
N PRO A 439 -2.80 -36.06 -0.12
CA PRO A 439 -3.67 -34.99 0.32
C PRO A 439 -3.28 -33.63 -0.33
N LEU A 440 -4.25 -32.69 -0.43
CA LEU A 440 -4.00 -31.35 -0.93
C LEU A 440 -3.71 -30.43 0.26
N HIS A 441 -2.62 -29.68 0.18
CA HIS A 441 -2.17 -28.76 1.22
C HIS A 441 -2.41 -27.31 0.76
N MET A 442 -3.32 -26.60 1.44
CA MET A 442 -3.56 -25.17 1.22
C MET A 442 -2.77 -24.39 2.26
N ILE A 443 -1.80 -23.58 1.82
CA ILE A 443 -0.96 -22.78 2.72
C ILE A 443 -1.08 -21.29 2.40
N ASP A 444 -1.00 -20.47 3.42
CA ASP A 444 -0.98 -19.01 3.33
C ASP A 444 -0.03 -18.44 4.38
N PHE A 445 0.63 -17.30 4.05
CA PHE A 445 1.67 -16.68 4.87
C PHE A 445 1.35 -15.23 5.19
N GLU A 446 1.56 -14.86 6.46
CA GLU A 446 1.61 -13.47 6.85
C GLU A 446 3.05 -13.01 7.07
N THR A 447 3.38 -11.86 6.49
CA THR A 447 4.74 -11.34 6.47
C THR A 447 4.78 -9.85 6.74
N THR A 448 5.94 -9.38 7.20
CA THR A 448 6.20 -7.95 7.39
C THR A 448 7.55 -7.54 6.83
N ALA A 449 7.65 -6.29 6.41
CA ALA A 449 8.88 -5.64 6.00
C ALA A 449 8.84 -4.17 6.42
N VAL A 450 9.58 -3.82 7.45
CA VAL A 450 9.55 -2.49 8.08
C VAL A 450 10.82 -1.69 7.79
N ALA A 451 10.70 -0.36 7.82
CA ALA A 451 11.82 0.53 7.59
C ALA A 451 12.89 0.41 8.68
N LEU A 452 12.47 0.29 9.94
CA LEU A 452 13.35 0.07 11.08
C LEU A 452 13.32 -1.42 11.45
N PRO A 453 14.42 -2.17 11.28
CA PRO A 453 14.46 -3.60 11.51
C PRO A 453 14.06 -4.02 12.93
N PHE A 454 13.38 -5.16 13.05
CA PHE A 454 13.03 -5.77 14.34
C PHE A 454 14.23 -6.42 15.03
N TYR A 455 15.19 -6.94 14.26
CA TYR A 455 16.27 -7.78 14.77
C TYR A 455 17.64 -7.24 14.36
N GLU A 456 18.64 -7.42 15.23
CA GLU A 456 20.05 -7.14 14.93
C GLU A 456 20.50 -7.90 13.68
N GLY A 457 21.32 -7.28 12.84
CA GLY A 457 21.83 -7.84 11.60
C GLY A 457 20.88 -7.76 10.41
N MET A 458 19.60 -7.41 10.60
CA MET A 458 18.64 -7.23 9.50
C MET A 458 18.85 -5.90 8.77
N LYS A 459 18.51 -5.91 7.49
CA LYS A 459 18.43 -4.71 6.65
C LYS A 459 17.05 -4.07 6.75
N PRO A 460 16.93 -2.75 6.50
CA PRO A 460 15.64 -2.11 6.25
C PRO A 460 14.85 -2.83 5.17
N TYR A 461 13.55 -3.04 5.43
CA TYR A 461 12.61 -3.74 4.52
C TYR A 461 13.04 -5.18 4.18
N GLU A 462 13.83 -5.82 5.00
CA GLU A 462 14.07 -7.26 4.91
C GLU A 462 12.80 -8.01 5.34
N GLN A 463 12.46 -9.06 4.60
CA GLN A 463 11.22 -9.81 4.82
C GLN A 463 11.28 -10.64 6.10
N VAL A 464 10.21 -10.59 6.88
CA VAL A 464 9.98 -11.40 8.07
C VAL A 464 8.67 -12.15 7.87
N ALA A 465 8.74 -13.48 7.81
CA ALA A 465 7.58 -14.36 7.80
C ALA A 465 7.25 -14.72 9.24
N PHE A 466 6.15 -14.20 9.75
CA PHE A 466 5.81 -14.34 11.17
C PHE A 466 4.67 -15.32 11.44
N GLN A 467 3.89 -15.69 10.39
CA GLN A 467 2.75 -16.58 10.54
C GLN A 467 2.52 -17.39 9.27
N PHE A 468 2.07 -18.65 9.43
CA PHE A 468 1.40 -19.41 8.38
C PHE A 468 0.17 -20.14 8.92
N SER A 469 -0.74 -20.45 8.01
CA SER A 469 -1.87 -21.36 8.19
C SER A 469 -1.81 -22.50 7.18
N HIS A 470 -2.37 -23.65 7.53
CA HIS A 470 -2.33 -24.85 6.69
C HIS A 470 -3.62 -25.67 6.83
N HIS A 471 -4.40 -25.77 5.74
CA HIS A 471 -5.50 -26.71 5.62
C HIS A 471 -5.09 -27.93 4.81
N ILE A 472 -5.61 -29.09 5.19
CA ILE A 472 -5.45 -30.34 4.44
C ILE A 472 -6.82 -30.81 3.93
N ILE A 473 -6.84 -31.25 2.67
CA ILE A 473 -7.98 -31.92 2.04
C ILE A 473 -7.54 -33.33 1.66
N ARG A 474 -8.22 -34.33 2.22
CA ARG A 474 -7.91 -35.73 1.93
C ARG A 474 -8.71 -36.28 0.73
N GLU A 475 -8.29 -37.41 0.19
CA GLU A 475 -8.94 -38.04 -0.97
C GLU A 475 -10.40 -38.40 -0.71
N ASP A 476 -10.77 -38.71 0.53
CA ASP A 476 -12.16 -38.98 0.95
C ASP A 476 -13.02 -37.68 1.08
N GLY A 477 -12.44 -36.53 0.80
CA GLY A 477 -13.11 -35.23 0.89
C GLY A 477 -13.13 -34.63 2.30
N SER A 478 -12.51 -35.28 3.29
CA SER A 478 -12.37 -34.69 4.64
C SER A 478 -11.40 -33.48 4.64
N ILE A 479 -11.78 -32.45 5.38
CA ILE A 479 -11.08 -31.16 5.47
C ILE A 479 -10.74 -30.90 6.94
N GLU A 480 -9.55 -30.39 7.21
CA GLU A 480 -9.18 -29.90 8.53
C GLU A 480 -8.15 -28.79 8.46
N HIS A 481 -8.17 -27.86 9.40
CA HIS A 481 -7.07 -26.95 9.69
C HIS A 481 -6.00 -27.73 10.44
N ALA A 482 -4.99 -28.21 9.70
CA ALA A 482 -4.03 -29.21 10.17
C ALA A 482 -2.85 -28.60 10.93
N GLY A 483 -2.49 -27.34 10.61
CA GLY A 483 -1.33 -26.70 11.21
C GLY A 483 -1.31 -25.20 11.09
N GLN A 484 -0.55 -24.60 11.96
CA GLN A 484 -0.30 -23.15 11.98
C GLN A 484 1.01 -22.84 12.71
N TYR A 485 1.51 -21.64 12.46
CA TYR A 485 2.60 -21.04 13.20
C TYR A 485 2.35 -19.54 13.35
N LEU A 486 2.62 -18.99 14.50
CA LEU A 486 2.69 -17.55 14.76
C LEU A 486 3.94 -17.30 15.62
N ASN A 487 4.79 -16.38 15.18
CA ASN A 487 5.91 -15.94 16.01
C ASN A 487 5.43 -15.02 17.13
N GLU A 488 5.60 -15.46 18.36
CA GLU A 488 5.27 -14.71 19.56
C GLU A 488 6.55 -14.26 20.32
N ASP A 489 7.72 -14.79 19.93
CA ASP A 489 8.98 -14.40 20.55
C ASP A 489 9.57 -13.17 19.85
N VAL A 490 9.52 -12.07 20.57
CA VAL A 490 9.98 -10.76 20.09
C VAL A 490 11.51 -10.66 19.94
N ASN A 491 12.26 -11.62 20.48
CA ASN A 491 13.72 -11.60 20.50
C ASN A 491 14.35 -12.56 19.49
N GLU A 492 13.55 -13.46 18.90
CA GLU A 492 14.01 -14.42 17.92
C GLU A 492 13.59 -14.07 16.51
N PHE A 493 14.55 -14.10 15.58
CA PHE A 493 14.28 -13.95 14.15
C PHE A 493 13.48 -15.15 13.63
N PRO A 494 12.21 -14.99 13.19
CA PRO A 494 11.29 -16.10 13.04
C PRO A 494 11.48 -16.96 11.80
N ASN A 495 12.10 -16.44 10.73
CA ASN A 495 12.06 -17.05 9.41
C ASN A 495 12.57 -18.49 9.36
N PHE A 496 13.58 -18.81 10.16
CA PHE A 496 14.16 -20.15 10.13
C PHE A 496 13.30 -21.16 10.89
N GLU A 497 12.75 -20.76 12.03
CA GLU A 497 11.78 -21.59 12.76
C GLU A 497 10.47 -21.73 11.99
N PHE A 498 10.00 -20.67 11.32
CA PHE A 498 8.87 -20.71 10.40
C PHE A 498 9.03 -21.81 9.34
N VAL A 499 10.20 -21.89 8.68
CA VAL A 499 10.46 -22.93 7.68
C VAL A 499 10.57 -24.31 8.30
N ARG A 500 11.18 -24.46 9.50
CA ARG A 500 11.23 -25.74 10.22
C ARG A 500 9.81 -26.26 10.50
N ARG A 501 8.94 -25.38 11.01
CA ARG A 501 7.54 -25.75 11.29
C ARG A 501 6.77 -26.09 10.01
N LEU A 502 6.93 -25.33 8.96
CA LEU A 502 6.31 -25.60 7.67
C LEU A 502 6.79 -26.94 7.08
N LYS A 503 8.11 -27.21 7.14
CA LYS A 503 8.71 -28.46 6.70
C LYS A 503 8.09 -29.66 7.40
N VAL A 504 7.94 -29.62 8.74
CA VAL A 504 7.31 -30.69 9.53
C VAL A 504 5.87 -30.95 9.06
N GLN A 505 5.14 -29.90 8.65
CA GLN A 505 3.77 -30.06 8.15
C GLN A 505 3.73 -30.71 6.75
N LEU A 506 4.58 -30.27 5.84
CA LEU A 506 4.48 -30.64 4.42
C LEU A 506 5.27 -31.91 4.03
N GLU A 507 6.22 -32.37 4.86
CA GLU A 507 6.99 -33.58 4.58
C GLU A 507 6.36 -34.88 5.10
N GLN A 508 5.18 -34.80 5.73
CA GLN A 508 4.44 -35.99 6.21
C GLN A 508 3.99 -36.88 5.07
N ASP A 509 3.87 -36.33 3.87
CA ASP A 509 3.45 -37.01 2.65
C ASP A 509 4.02 -36.34 1.39
N LYS A 510 3.48 -36.70 0.20
CA LYS A 510 3.89 -36.18 -1.10
C LYS A 510 2.72 -35.54 -1.87
N GLY A 511 1.71 -35.08 -1.17
CA GLY A 511 0.54 -34.40 -1.72
C GLY A 511 0.86 -33.09 -2.40
N SER A 512 -0.04 -32.59 -3.22
CA SER A 512 0.14 -31.30 -3.91
C SER A 512 0.00 -30.14 -2.94
N VAL A 513 0.86 -29.14 -3.08
CA VAL A 513 0.84 -27.91 -2.26
C VAL A 513 0.29 -26.76 -3.07
N PHE A 514 -0.61 -25.98 -2.48
CA PHE A 514 -1.30 -24.87 -3.11
C PHE A 514 -1.02 -23.56 -2.36
N ARG A 515 -0.93 -22.50 -3.13
CA ARG A 515 -0.85 -21.10 -2.69
C ARG A 515 -1.85 -20.25 -3.47
N TYR A 516 -2.09 -19.03 -2.99
CA TYR A 516 -2.86 -18.04 -3.75
C TYR A 516 -1.96 -16.85 -4.12
N ALA A 517 -1.63 -16.73 -5.41
CA ALA A 517 -0.64 -15.79 -5.95
C ALA A 517 0.83 -16.20 -5.66
N ASN A 518 1.78 -15.31 -6.01
CA ASN A 518 3.21 -15.65 -5.96
C ASN A 518 3.90 -15.27 -4.65
N HIS A 519 3.14 -14.87 -3.64
CA HIS A 519 3.72 -14.34 -2.39
C HIS A 519 4.56 -15.38 -1.65
N GLU A 520 3.99 -16.56 -1.37
CA GLU A 520 4.62 -17.66 -0.63
C GLU A 520 5.90 -18.12 -1.32
N ASN A 521 5.86 -18.25 -2.65
CA ASN A 521 7.05 -18.58 -3.43
C ASN A 521 8.17 -17.55 -3.27
N SER A 522 7.80 -16.26 -3.32
CA SER A 522 8.77 -15.16 -3.19
C SER A 522 9.39 -15.11 -1.79
N ILE A 523 8.58 -15.30 -0.76
CA ILE A 523 9.01 -15.30 0.65
C ILE A 523 9.95 -16.47 0.93
N LEU A 524 9.59 -17.68 0.52
CA LEU A 524 10.44 -18.86 0.71
C LEU A 524 11.79 -18.72 0.00
N ASN A 525 11.81 -18.18 -1.23
CA ASN A 525 13.06 -17.89 -1.91
C ASN A 525 13.90 -16.83 -1.18
N CYS A 526 13.27 -15.79 -0.63
CA CYS A 526 13.96 -14.80 0.20
C CYS A 526 14.55 -15.43 1.47
N ILE A 527 13.81 -16.34 2.12
CA ILE A 527 14.31 -17.06 3.30
C ILE A 527 15.49 -17.99 2.92
N ALA A 528 15.44 -18.64 1.76
CA ALA A 528 16.58 -19.44 1.28
C ALA A 528 17.86 -18.58 1.12
N GLU A 529 17.76 -17.36 0.57
CA GLU A 529 18.88 -16.42 0.50
C GLU A 529 19.38 -15.97 1.89
N GLN A 530 18.49 -15.80 2.84
CA GLN A 530 18.86 -15.50 4.24
C GLN A 530 19.59 -16.68 4.89
N LEU A 531 19.10 -17.90 4.70
CA LEU A 531 19.74 -19.14 5.16
C LEU A 531 21.14 -19.32 4.60
N GLU A 532 21.37 -19.06 3.31
CA GLU A 532 22.70 -19.14 2.69
C GLU A 532 23.75 -18.32 3.46
N SER A 533 23.36 -17.12 3.92
CA SER A 533 24.23 -16.21 4.67
C SER A 533 24.24 -16.46 6.19
N SER A 534 23.41 -17.39 6.69
CA SER A 534 23.24 -17.66 8.12
C SER A 534 24.30 -18.64 8.66
N LYS A 535 24.32 -18.78 9.98
CA LYS A 535 25.13 -19.78 10.72
C LYS A 535 24.30 -20.98 11.18
N GLU A 536 23.06 -21.11 10.71
CA GLU A 536 22.18 -22.22 11.07
C GLU A 536 22.80 -23.57 10.66
N LYS A 537 22.73 -24.56 11.55
CA LYS A 537 23.36 -25.87 11.33
C LYS A 537 22.61 -26.70 10.29
N ASP A 538 21.31 -26.50 10.20
CA ASP A 538 20.38 -27.20 9.32
C ASP A 538 20.03 -26.42 8.04
N LYS A 539 20.76 -25.34 7.76
CA LYS A 539 20.47 -24.44 6.64
C LYS A 539 20.37 -25.14 5.29
N ASP A 540 21.28 -26.09 5.01
CA ASP A 540 21.31 -26.78 3.72
C ASP A 540 20.07 -27.67 3.57
N GLU A 541 19.63 -28.33 4.62
CA GLU A 541 18.40 -29.12 4.66
C GLU A 541 17.14 -28.24 4.46
N LEU A 542 17.10 -27.09 5.10
CA LEU A 542 15.98 -26.13 4.95
C LEU A 542 15.93 -25.52 3.55
N ILE A 543 17.08 -25.17 2.97
CA ILE A 543 17.18 -24.69 1.59
C ILE A 543 16.71 -25.78 0.60
N GLU A 544 17.14 -27.02 0.78
CA GLU A 544 16.70 -28.14 -0.04
C GLU A 544 15.18 -28.31 0.02
N PHE A 545 14.60 -28.30 1.25
CA PHE A 545 13.14 -28.33 1.42
C PHE A 545 12.46 -27.19 0.65
N ILE A 546 12.90 -25.95 0.81
CA ILE A 546 12.34 -24.79 0.11
C ILE A 546 12.39 -25.04 -1.39
N ARG A 547 13.51 -25.49 -1.94
CA ARG A 547 13.69 -25.75 -3.38
C ARG A 547 12.78 -26.85 -3.92
N THR A 548 12.32 -27.79 -3.07
CA THR A 548 11.35 -28.83 -3.51
C THR A 548 9.96 -28.27 -3.76
N ILE A 549 9.54 -27.20 -3.05
CA ILE A 549 8.17 -26.66 -3.12
C ILE A 549 8.08 -25.29 -3.82
N THR A 550 9.20 -24.75 -4.30
CA THR A 550 9.25 -23.44 -4.97
C THR A 550 9.87 -23.54 -6.35
N HIS A 551 9.61 -22.51 -7.15
CA HIS A 551 10.42 -22.22 -8.34
C HIS A 551 11.24 -20.95 -8.13
N HIS A 552 12.43 -20.91 -8.75
CA HIS A 552 13.31 -19.73 -8.74
C HIS A 552 13.97 -19.52 -10.11
N LYS A 553 14.50 -18.34 -10.33
CA LYS A 553 15.24 -18.02 -11.56
C LYS A 553 16.73 -17.87 -11.24
N ASP A 554 17.55 -18.59 -12.00
CA ASP A 554 18.98 -18.37 -12.02
C ASP A 554 19.44 -18.17 -13.46
N ASN A 555 20.23 -17.10 -13.71
CA ASN A 555 20.74 -16.71 -15.03
C ASN A 555 19.68 -16.72 -16.15
N GLY A 556 18.43 -16.34 -15.82
CA GLY A 556 17.31 -16.28 -16.75
C GLY A 556 16.60 -17.63 -17.02
N VAL A 557 17.06 -18.71 -16.41
CA VAL A 557 16.43 -20.03 -16.45
C VAL A 557 15.57 -20.22 -15.22
N THR A 558 14.35 -20.73 -15.40
CA THR A 558 13.44 -21.08 -14.29
C THR A 558 13.66 -22.53 -13.90
N TYR A 559 13.91 -22.77 -12.63
CA TYR A 559 14.01 -24.08 -12.01
C TYR A 559 12.80 -24.27 -11.10
N ALA A 560 12.00 -25.29 -11.37
CA ALA A 560 10.83 -25.66 -10.57
C ALA A 560 11.16 -26.86 -9.67
N GLY A 561 10.71 -26.83 -8.43
CA GLY A 561 10.83 -27.94 -7.49
C GLY A 561 9.96 -29.14 -7.88
N GLU A 562 10.26 -30.31 -7.33
CA GLU A 562 9.49 -31.55 -7.58
C GLU A 562 8.02 -31.41 -7.14
N ARG A 563 7.76 -30.62 -6.12
CA ARG A 563 6.44 -30.29 -5.56
C ARG A 563 6.16 -28.79 -5.65
N ASP A 564 6.59 -28.12 -6.74
CA ASP A 564 6.37 -26.68 -6.92
C ASP A 564 4.90 -26.34 -6.65
N MET A 565 4.67 -25.31 -5.84
CA MET A 565 3.34 -24.94 -5.38
C MET A 565 2.43 -24.53 -6.53
N ILE A 566 1.24 -25.14 -6.59
CA ILE A 566 0.20 -24.81 -7.56
C ILE A 566 -0.43 -23.45 -7.18
N ASP A 567 -0.48 -22.53 -8.13
CA ASP A 567 -1.04 -21.19 -7.93
C ASP A 567 -2.54 -21.16 -8.27
N LEU A 568 -3.40 -21.15 -7.24
CA LEU A 568 -4.86 -21.07 -7.43
C LEU A 568 -5.30 -19.78 -8.13
N LEU A 569 -4.57 -18.67 -7.99
CA LEU A 569 -4.88 -17.45 -8.73
C LEU A 569 -4.76 -17.65 -10.24
N GLU A 570 -3.74 -18.37 -10.70
CA GLU A 570 -3.59 -18.68 -12.13
C GLU A 570 -4.69 -19.63 -12.62
N LEU A 571 -5.15 -20.57 -11.80
CA LEU A 571 -6.28 -21.43 -12.13
C LEU A 571 -7.59 -20.63 -12.22
N VAL A 572 -7.84 -19.74 -11.28
CA VAL A 572 -9.00 -18.82 -11.34
C VAL A 572 -8.95 -18.00 -12.63
N LYS A 573 -7.81 -17.44 -13.00
CA LYS A 573 -7.67 -16.64 -14.22
C LYS A 573 -7.93 -17.45 -15.49
N ARG A 574 -7.58 -18.72 -15.51
CA ARG A 574 -7.76 -19.60 -16.67
C ARG A 574 -9.16 -20.18 -16.78
N PHE A 575 -9.79 -20.51 -15.67
CA PHE A 575 -10.96 -21.38 -15.68
C PHE A 575 -12.24 -20.77 -15.12
N PHE A 576 -12.16 -19.64 -14.37
CA PHE A 576 -13.33 -19.07 -13.69
C PHE A 576 -13.39 -17.55 -13.81
N TYR A 577 -14.61 -17.02 -14.03
CA TYR A 577 -14.91 -15.59 -13.91
C TYR A 577 -16.37 -15.37 -13.57
N ASN A 578 -16.64 -14.50 -12.61
CA ASN A 578 -17.96 -13.98 -12.30
C ASN A 578 -17.91 -12.44 -12.44
N VAL A 579 -18.69 -11.90 -13.37
CA VAL A 579 -18.62 -10.47 -13.71
C VAL A 579 -19.17 -9.59 -12.59
N ASP A 580 -20.25 -10.04 -11.92
CA ASP A 580 -20.97 -9.24 -10.93
C ASP A 580 -20.16 -9.01 -9.65
N GLU A 581 -19.28 -9.95 -9.33
CA GLU A 581 -18.45 -9.90 -8.11
C GLU A 581 -17.02 -9.43 -8.39
N MET A 582 -16.43 -9.90 -9.49
CA MET A 582 -14.98 -9.74 -9.71
C MET A 582 -14.61 -8.41 -10.38
N HIS A 583 -15.40 -7.88 -11.30
CA HIS A 583 -15.13 -6.64 -12.03
C HIS A 583 -13.65 -6.52 -12.47
N GLY A 584 -13.08 -7.62 -13.01
CA GLY A 584 -11.68 -7.71 -13.43
C GLY A 584 -10.66 -7.91 -12.30
N ARG A 585 -11.03 -7.89 -11.02
CA ARG A 585 -10.16 -8.15 -9.89
C ARG A 585 -10.08 -9.64 -9.61
N ASN A 586 -8.90 -10.13 -9.16
CA ASN A 586 -8.68 -11.56 -8.92
C ASN A 586 -8.02 -11.82 -7.56
N SER A 587 -8.06 -10.87 -6.61
CA SER A 587 -7.59 -11.17 -5.24
C SER A 587 -8.53 -12.20 -4.59
N ILE A 588 -8.04 -12.99 -3.64
CA ILE A 588 -8.83 -14.00 -2.95
C ILE A 588 -10.11 -13.39 -2.33
N LYS A 589 -10.03 -12.15 -1.82
CA LYS A 589 -11.15 -11.40 -1.22
C LYS A 589 -12.24 -10.99 -2.23
N GLN A 590 -11.92 -10.97 -3.53
CA GLN A 590 -12.89 -10.74 -4.60
C GLN A 590 -13.39 -12.06 -5.19
N VAL A 591 -12.53 -13.06 -5.24
CA VAL A 591 -12.87 -14.38 -5.80
C VAL A 591 -13.72 -15.19 -4.82
N LEU A 592 -13.50 -15.06 -3.52
CA LEU A 592 -14.27 -15.79 -2.52
C LEU A 592 -15.78 -15.48 -2.59
N PRO A 593 -16.26 -14.23 -2.52
CA PRO A 593 -17.68 -13.92 -2.72
C PRO A 593 -18.19 -14.41 -4.07
N ALA A 594 -17.39 -14.26 -5.14
CA ALA A 594 -17.76 -14.72 -6.48
C ALA A 594 -18.03 -16.23 -6.53
N VAL A 595 -17.19 -17.03 -5.91
CA VAL A 595 -17.33 -18.47 -5.79
C VAL A 595 -18.54 -18.84 -4.92
N LEU A 596 -18.69 -18.21 -3.76
CA LEU A 596 -19.78 -18.49 -2.83
C LEU A 596 -21.14 -18.13 -3.43
N ASN A 597 -21.26 -16.98 -4.11
CA ASN A 597 -22.48 -16.56 -4.77
C ASN A 597 -22.83 -17.44 -6.00
N SER A 598 -21.82 -18.07 -6.63
CA SER A 598 -22.01 -18.96 -7.78
C SER A 598 -22.35 -20.42 -7.39
N SER A 599 -22.44 -20.80 -6.11
CA SER A 599 -22.56 -22.19 -5.67
C SER A 599 -23.64 -22.40 -4.62
N GLU A 600 -24.77 -22.98 -5.03
CA GLU A 600 -25.82 -23.39 -4.09
C GLU A 600 -25.31 -24.49 -3.11
N TYR A 601 -24.45 -25.40 -3.59
CA TYR A 601 -23.85 -26.43 -2.73
C TYR A 601 -23.06 -25.78 -1.56
N LEU A 602 -22.22 -24.78 -1.82
CA LEU A 602 -21.44 -24.12 -0.77
C LEU A 602 -22.35 -23.32 0.18
N LYS A 603 -23.35 -22.61 -0.36
CA LYS A 603 -24.33 -21.89 0.44
C LYS A 603 -25.05 -22.84 1.42
N GLU A 604 -25.59 -23.96 0.93
CA GLU A 604 -26.30 -24.95 1.77
C GLU A 604 -25.37 -25.61 2.81
N LYS A 605 -24.13 -25.90 2.44
CA LYS A 605 -23.15 -26.55 3.32
C LYS A 605 -22.71 -25.66 4.43
N TYR A 606 -22.27 -24.43 4.11
CA TYR A 606 -21.59 -23.53 5.03
C TYR A 606 -22.52 -22.52 5.73
N ALA A 607 -23.78 -22.49 5.40
CA ALA A 607 -24.82 -21.87 6.26
C ALA A 607 -25.04 -22.63 7.58
N LYS A 608 -24.53 -23.88 7.65
CA LYS A 608 -24.58 -24.70 8.87
C LYS A 608 -23.32 -24.45 9.71
N PRO A 609 -23.43 -24.46 11.05
CA PRO A 609 -22.28 -24.28 11.94
C PRO A 609 -21.44 -25.58 12.00
N ILE A 610 -20.72 -25.88 10.93
CA ILE A 610 -19.90 -27.09 10.79
C ILE A 610 -18.41 -26.83 10.99
N TYR A 611 -17.98 -25.58 10.91
CA TYR A 611 -16.56 -25.23 11.06
C TYR A 611 -16.18 -25.10 12.55
N GLY A 612 -15.14 -25.80 12.95
CA GLY A 612 -14.75 -26.06 14.34
C GLY A 612 -15.17 -27.46 14.80
N SER A 613 -16.32 -28.00 14.31
CA SER A 613 -16.83 -29.33 14.73
C SER A 613 -16.61 -30.42 13.68
N VAL A 614 -17.32 -30.37 12.55
CA VAL A 614 -17.20 -31.33 11.44
C VAL A 614 -15.89 -31.09 10.68
N ILE A 615 -15.63 -29.85 10.31
CA ILE A 615 -14.34 -29.40 9.79
C ILE A 615 -13.54 -28.90 11.02
N LYS A 616 -12.51 -29.65 11.38
CA LYS A 616 -11.71 -29.32 12.55
C LYS A 616 -10.92 -28.04 12.35
N SER A 617 -10.92 -27.18 13.37
CA SER A 617 -10.15 -25.95 13.45
C SER A 617 -9.26 -25.96 14.70
N GLN A 618 -8.12 -25.31 14.64
CA GLN A 618 -7.27 -25.08 15.82
C GLN A 618 -7.70 -23.82 16.59
N ASN A 619 -8.47 -22.91 15.95
CA ASN A 619 -8.82 -21.60 16.53
C ASN A 619 -10.32 -21.44 16.80
N ILE A 620 -11.15 -22.32 16.27
CA ILE A 620 -12.60 -22.36 16.52
C ILE A 620 -12.92 -23.62 17.29
N PRO A 621 -13.38 -23.51 18.57
CA PRO A 621 -13.61 -24.66 19.42
C PRO A 621 -14.83 -25.48 18.97
N ALA A 622 -14.77 -26.80 19.15
CA ALA A 622 -15.79 -27.75 18.67
C ALA A 622 -17.17 -27.59 19.34
N ASP A 623 -17.23 -27.00 20.51
CA ASP A 623 -18.45 -26.70 21.25
C ASP A 623 -19.10 -25.36 20.82
N LYS A 624 -18.39 -24.54 20.02
CA LYS A 624 -18.87 -23.28 19.46
C LYS A 624 -18.55 -23.20 17.96
N PRO A 625 -19.07 -24.14 17.14
CA PRO A 625 -18.80 -24.12 15.72
C PRO A 625 -19.47 -22.92 15.04
N ILE A 626 -18.87 -22.44 13.94
CA ILE A 626 -19.37 -21.31 13.18
C ILE A 626 -19.90 -21.72 11.81
N ALA A 627 -20.78 -20.88 11.26
CA ALA A 627 -21.19 -20.87 9.87
C ALA A 627 -20.42 -19.79 9.12
N TRP A 628 -19.93 -20.08 7.91
CA TRP A 628 -19.20 -19.10 7.09
C TRP A 628 -20.09 -18.37 6.08
N ILE A 629 -21.35 -18.82 5.90
CA ILE A 629 -22.30 -18.19 4.98
C ILE A 629 -23.38 -17.47 5.77
N HIS A 630 -23.43 -16.16 5.60
CA HIS A 630 -24.53 -15.29 5.99
C HIS A 630 -25.00 -14.57 4.74
N MET A 631 -26.32 -14.39 4.61
CA MET A 631 -26.95 -13.70 3.48
C MET A 631 -27.28 -12.27 3.89
N ASP A 632 -26.98 -11.32 3.01
CA ASP A 632 -27.39 -9.93 3.17
C ASP A 632 -28.88 -9.72 2.80
N GLU A 633 -29.38 -8.47 2.93
CA GLU A 633 -30.76 -8.12 2.60
C GLU A 633 -31.10 -8.27 1.10
N GLN A 634 -30.12 -8.41 0.23
CA GLN A 634 -30.23 -8.58 -1.22
C GLN A 634 -30.08 -10.05 -1.67
N ASP A 635 -30.03 -10.99 -0.73
CA ASP A 635 -29.81 -12.42 -0.97
C ASP A 635 -28.42 -12.74 -1.58
N HIS A 636 -27.42 -11.92 -1.27
CA HIS A 636 -26.02 -12.17 -1.57
C HIS A 636 -25.28 -12.69 -0.33
N VAL A 637 -24.24 -13.50 -0.57
CA VAL A 637 -23.38 -13.99 0.51
C VAL A 637 -22.52 -12.85 1.01
N GLU A 638 -22.64 -12.54 2.29
CA GLU A 638 -21.75 -11.62 2.98
C GLU A 638 -20.32 -12.17 2.99
N SER A 639 -19.33 -11.31 2.79
CA SER A 639 -17.94 -11.74 2.80
C SER A 639 -17.57 -12.38 4.15
N PRO A 640 -17.06 -13.63 4.18
CA PRO A 640 -16.64 -14.27 5.43
C PRO A 640 -15.62 -13.47 6.25
N TYR A 641 -14.86 -12.59 5.62
CA TYR A 641 -13.93 -11.70 6.33
C TYR A 641 -14.63 -10.68 7.24
N HIS A 642 -15.89 -10.32 6.94
CA HIS A 642 -16.69 -9.45 7.82
C HIS A 642 -17.23 -10.17 9.05
N LEU A 643 -17.23 -11.51 9.03
CA LEU A 643 -17.67 -12.34 10.16
C LEU A 643 -16.55 -12.57 11.20
N LEU A 644 -15.31 -12.14 10.93
CA LEU A 644 -14.22 -12.20 11.88
C LEU A 644 -14.51 -11.24 13.06
N ASP A 645 -14.22 -11.69 14.27
CA ASP A 645 -14.42 -10.88 15.47
C ASP A 645 -13.46 -9.67 15.51
N ASN A 646 -13.95 -8.52 15.97
CA ASN A 646 -13.10 -7.41 16.37
C ASN A 646 -12.44 -7.69 17.75
N ILE A 647 -11.48 -6.89 18.14
CA ILE A 647 -10.72 -7.10 19.39
C ILE A 647 -11.63 -7.02 20.62
N GLY A 648 -12.59 -6.10 20.65
CA GLY A 648 -13.54 -5.98 21.75
C GLY A 648 -14.36 -7.27 21.97
N ASN A 649 -14.85 -7.87 20.89
CA ASN A 649 -15.56 -9.16 20.92
C ASN A 649 -14.67 -10.29 21.43
N LEU A 650 -13.40 -10.34 21.00
CA LEU A 650 -12.44 -11.35 21.43
C LEU A 650 -12.09 -11.24 22.91
N LEU A 651 -12.04 -10.03 23.44
CA LEU A 651 -11.85 -9.79 24.87
C LEU A 651 -13.08 -10.19 25.68
N GLY A 652 -14.27 -10.20 25.08
CA GLY A 652 -15.53 -10.51 25.78
C GLY A 652 -15.89 -9.50 26.86
N VAL A 653 -15.47 -8.25 26.71
CA VAL A 653 -15.70 -7.14 27.65
C VAL A 653 -16.76 -6.19 27.12
N THR A 654 -17.49 -5.56 28.03
CA THR A 654 -18.46 -4.52 27.71
C THR A 654 -17.77 -3.19 27.40
N GLU A 655 -18.46 -2.27 26.70
CA GLU A 655 -17.94 -0.91 26.44
C GLU A 655 -17.52 -0.17 27.74
N GLU A 656 -18.21 -0.42 28.87
CA GLU A 656 -17.86 0.19 30.14
C GLU A 656 -16.57 -0.38 30.73
N GLU A 657 -16.34 -1.68 30.57
CA GLU A 657 -15.11 -2.36 30.98
C GLU A 657 -13.93 -1.96 30.10
N MET A 658 -14.13 -1.79 28.77
CA MET A 658 -13.11 -1.28 27.84
C MET A 658 -12.63 0.12 28.23
N LYS A 659 -13.55 1.02 28.61
CA LYS A 659 -13.20 2.35 29.12
C LYS A 659 -12.42 2.32 30.43
N GLN A 660 -12.67 1.33 31.30
CA GLN A 660 -11.91 1.14 32.54
C GLN A 660 -10.50 0.62 32.27
N MET A 661 -10.31 -0.12 31.17
CA MET A 661 -9.00 -0.61 30.72
C MET A 661 -8.18 0.46 29.97
N GLU A 662 -8.65 1.73 29.94
CA GLU A 662 -8.08 2.83 29.14
C GLU A 662 -7.98 2.52 27.64
N MET A 663 -8.72 1.53 27.16
CA MET A 663 -8.78 1.16 25.77
C MET A 663 -9.63 2.19 25.01
N ASN A 664 -9.12 2.68 23.90
CA ASN A 664 -9.90 3.60 23.06
C ASN A 664 -10.84 2.82 22.13
N ASP A 665 -11.92 3.48 21.67
CA ASP A 665 -12.94 2.86 20.81
C ASP A 665 -12.31 2.29 19.51
N SER A 666 -11.27 2.91 18.97
CA SER A 666 -10.59 2.44 17.74
C SER A 666 -9.80 1.14 17.93
N ASP A 667 -9.33 0.84 19.14
CA ASP A 667 -8.66 -0.43 19.43
C ASP A 667 -9.67 -1.55 19.68
N ALA A 668 -10.81 -1.26 20.25
CA ALA A 668 -11.90 -2.21 20.46
C ALA A 668 -12.56 -2.64 19.13
N ASP A 669 -12.81 -1.67 18.25
CA ASP A 669 -13.42 -1.91 16.94
C ASP A 669 -12.42 -2.45 15.91
N PHE A 670 -11.13 -2.54 16.27
CA PHE A 670 -10.11 -3.03 15.38
C PHE A 670 -10.34 -4.50 14.98
N GLN A 671 -10.44 -4.74 13.69
CA GLN A 671 -10.67 -6.07 13.11
C GLN A 671 -9.51 -6.43 12.18
N VAL A 672 -9.00 -7.65 12.31
CA VAL A 672 -7.99 -8.20 11.39
C VAL A 672 -8.71 -8.87 10.23
N ALA A 673 -9.02 -8.10 9.19
CA ALA A 673 -9.74 -8.55 8.01
C ALA A 673 -8.96 -8.31 6.68
N ASN A 674 -7.71 -7.85 6.80
CA ASN A 674 -6.83 -7.65 5.65
C ASN A 674 -5.35 -7.67 6.08
N GLY A 675 -4.42 -7.86 5.14
CA GLY A 675 -2.98 -7.95 5.42
C GLY A 675 -2.39 -6.70 6.09
N GLY A 676 -2.93 -5.49 5.84
CA GLY A 676 -2.51 -4.26 6.52
C GLY A 676 -2.90 -4.28 8.00
N ALA A 677 -4.11 -4.73 8.31
CA ALA A 677 -4.58 -4.94 9.68
C ALA A 677 -3.79 -6.06 10.38
N ALA A 678 -3.47 -7.16 9.67
CA ALA A 678 -2.63 -8.23 10.21
C ALA A 678 -1.22 -7.72 10.59
N LEU A 679 -0.60 -6.92 9.73
CA LEU A 679 0.68 -6.27 10.04
C LEU A 679 0.58 -5.37 11.28
N THR A 680 -0.48 -4.57 11.38
CA THR A 680 -0.73 -3.70 12.54
C THR A 680 -0.93 -4.51 13.81
N ALA A 681 -1.72 -5.60 13.75
CA ALA A 681 -1.94 -6.50 14.87
C ALA A 681 -0.64 -7.17 15.35
N TYR A 682 0.17 -7.65 14.41
CA TYR A 682 1.47 -8.25 14.74
C TYR A 682 2.42 -7.25 15.39
N ASN A 683 2.50 -6.02 14.86
CA ASN A 683 3.29 -4.97 15.49
C ASN A 683 2.81 -4.69 16.93
N LYS A 684 1.50 -4.56 17.15
CA LYS A 684 0.93 -4.37 18.50
C LYS A 684 1.25 -5.56 19.42
N LEU A 685 1.11 -6.78 18.91
CA LEU A 685 1.43 -8.01 19.66
C LEU A 685 2.89 -8.01 20.14
N LEU A 686 3.83 -7.63 19.28
CA LEU A 686 5.24 -7.54 19.64
C LEU A 686 5.53 -6.48 20.73
N PHE A 687 4.79 -5.35 20.75
CA PHE A 687 4.92 -4.32 21.79
C PHE A 687 4.29 -4.75 23.12
N CYS A 688 3.10 -5.38 23.11
CA CYS A 688 2.39 -5.80 24.31
C CYS A 688 3.13 -6.88 25.10
N SER A 689 3.81 -7.80 24.43
CA SER A 689 4.57 -8.87 25.10
C SER A 689 5.71 -8.36 26.00
N ASP A 690 6.29 -7.20 25.70
CA ASP A 690 7.33 -6.58 26.52
C ASP A 690 6.76 -5.96 27.81
N GLU A 691 5.55 -5.40 27.78
CA GLU A 691 4.88 -4.81 28.95
C GLU A 691 4.36 -5.89 29.92
N GLU A 692 3.80 -6.99 29.40
CA GLU A 692 3.36 -8.14 30.20
C GLU A 692 4.54 -8.85 30.88
N ASN A 693 5.67 -9.03 30.20
CA ASN A 693 6.88 -9.59 30.78
C ASN A 693 7.50 -8.69 31.87
N ALA A 694 7.35 -7.38 31.78
CA ALA A 694 7.81 -6.44 32.79
C ALA A 694 6.89 -6.38 34.01
N SER A 695 5.60 -6.69 33.87
CA SER A 695 4.58 -6.63 34.94
C SER A 695 4.41 -7.94 35.72
N THR A 696 4.91 -9.08 35.24
CA THR A 696 4.77 -10.41 35.86
C THR A 696 5.61 -10.63 37.15
N GLY A 697 6.12 -9.57 37.77
CA GLY A 697 6.64 -9.63 39.18
C GLY A 697 5.58 -9.86 40.25
N ALA A 698 4.27 -9.82 39.93
CA ALA A 698 3.19 -10.07 40.88
C ALA A 698 2.25 -11.16 40.34
N ILE A 699 2.34 -12.36 40.89
CA ILE A 699 1.37 -13.45 40.65
C ILE A 699 0.02 -13.02 41.23
N THR A 700 -0.88 -12.54 40.40
CA THR A 700 -2.31 -12.39 40.71
C THR A 700 -3.10 -13.49 39.99
N GLU A 701 -4.18 -13.95 40.63
CA GLU A 701 -5.08 -15.02 40.14
C GLU A 701 -5.41 -14.83 38.66
N LYS A 702 -5.39 -15.92 37.85
CA LYS A 702 -5.74 -15.92 36.43
C LYS A 702 -7.09 -15.22 36.24
N SER A 703 -7.06 -14.06 35.60
CA SER A 703 -8.26 -13.39 35.08
C SER A 703 -8.96 -14.34 34.10
N THR A 704 -10.30 -14.38 34.18
CA THR A 704 -11.12 -15.14 33.22
C THR A 704 -11.30 -14.42 31.89
N VAL A 705 -10.86 -13.16 31.81
CA VAL A 705 -10.89 -12.32 30.61
C VAL A 705 -9.56 -12.45 29.89
N PRO A 706 -9.54 -12.73 28.56
CA PRO A 706 -8.31 -12.77 27.78
C PRO A 706 -7.54 -11.44 27.86
N SER A 707 -6.23 -11.49 27.80
CA SER A 707 -5.41 -10.27 27.69
C SER A 707 -5.54 -9.66 26.28
N PHE A 708 -5.13 -8.41 26.12
CA PHE A 708 -5.12 -7.75 24.81
C PHE A 708 -4.20 -8.47 23.83
N SER A 709 -3.06 -8.99 24.28
CA SER A 709 -2.15 -9.79 23.47
C SER A 709 -2.78 -11.13 23.02
N GLU A 710 -3.57 -11.78 23.89
CA GLU A 710 -4.30 -13.00 23.52
C GLU A 710 -5.40 -12.73 22.49
N ALA A 711 -6.09 -11.58 22.57
CA ALA A 711 -7.08 -11.17 21.58
C ALA A 711 -6.44 -10.89 20.21
N LEU A 712 -5.32 -10.16 20.18
CA LEU A 712 -4.55 -9.92 18.96
C LEU A 712 -4.03 -11.23 18.34
N ARG A 713 -3.52 -12.12 19.17
CA ARG A 713 -3.08 -13.46 18.74
C ARG A 713 -4.23 -14.24 18.10
N THR A 714 -5.37 -14.27 18.74
CA THR A 714 -6.56 -14.98 18.24
C THR A 714 -7.05 -14.36 16.91
N ALA A 715 -7.08 -13.04 16.80
CA ALA A 715 -7.46 -12.35 15.57
C ALA A 715 -6.51 -12.70 14.40
N LEU A 716 -5.20 -12.67 14.62
CA LEU A 716 -4.20 -13.06 13.62
C LEU A 716 -4.35 -14.51 13.17
N LEU A 717 -4.50 -15.43 14.12
CA LEU A 717 -4.64 -16.86 13.82
C LEU A 717 -5.92 -17.14 13.02
N ARG A 718 -7.07 -16.56 13.40
CA ARG A 718 -8.34 -16.74 12.68
C ARG A 718 -8.34 -16.11 11.30
N TYR A 719 -7.67 -14.98 11.13
CA TYR A 719 -7.56 -14.32 9.83
C TYR A 719 -6.78 -15.19 8.82
N CYS A 720 -5.56 -15.63 9.17
CA CYS A 720 -4.76 -16.49 8.29
C CYS A 720 -5.41 -17.87 8.06
N GLU A 721 -6.13 -18.42 9.06
CA GLU A 721 -6.93 -19.62 8.91
C GLU A 721 -8.05 -19.45 7.87
N LEU A 722 -8.71 -18.28 7.84
CA LEU A 722 -9.73 -17.97 6.84
C LEU A 722 -9.13 -17.83 5.43
N ASP A 723 -7.92 -17.29 5.28
CA ASP A 723 -7.25 -17.21 3.98
C ASP A 723 -7.02 -18.60 3.38
N THR A 724 -6.52 -19.58 4.16
CA THR A 724 -6.40 -20.97 3.70
C THR A 724 -7.75 -21.66 3.54
N MET A 725 -8.76 -21.36 4.36
CA MET A 725 -10.12 -21.86 4.16
C MET A 725 -10.76 -21.29 2.89
N SER A 726 -10.44 -20.08 2.51
CA SER A 726 -10.89 -19.48 1.25
C SER A 726 -10.39 -20.25 0.03
N MET A 727 -9.17 -20.78 0.09
CA MET A 727 -8.64 -21.68 -0.93
C MET A 727 -9.41 -23.02 -0.98
N VAL A 728 -9.84 -23.53 0.17
CA VAL A 728 -10.70 -24.74 0.27
C VAL A 728 -12.05 -24.49 -0.40
N PHE A 729 -12.70 -23.33 -0.18
CA PHE A 729 -13.96 -22.99 -0.85
C PHE A 729 -13.80 -22.97 -2.38
N ILE A 730 -12.72 -22.41 -2.91
CA ILE A 730 -12.43 -22.39 -4.34
C ILE A 730 -12.28 -23.83 -4.87
N TRP A 731 -11.52 -24.68 -4.15
CA TRP A 731 -11.36 -26.09 -4.51
C TRP A 731 -12.70 -26.83 -4.50
N GLU A 732 -13.53 -26.67 -3.47
CA GLU A 732 -14.83 -27.34 -3.38
C GLU A 732 -15.76 -26.92 -4.52
N TYR A 733 -15.79 -25.63 -4.85
CA TYR A 733 -16.54 -25.13 -6.00
C TYR A 733 -16.11 -25.82 -7.30
N PHE A 734 -14.80 -25.88 -7.54
CA PHE A 734 -14.27 -26.57 -8.71
C PHE A 734 -14.64 -28.09 -8.68
N LYS A 735 -14.45 -28.71 -7.53
CA LYS A 735 -14.72 -30.14 -7.34
C LYS A 735 -16.19 -30.48 -7.56
N ASP A 736 -17.12 -29.64 -7.12
CA ASP A 736 -18.56 -29.86 -7.30
C ASP A 736 -18.98 -29.76 -8.77
N ASN A 737 -18.40 -28.85 -9.52
CA ASN A 737 -18.74 -28.60 -10.92
C ASN A 737 -18.11 -29.60 -11.91
N ILE A 738 -17.10 -30.39 -11.52
CA ILE A 738 -16.45 -31.41 -12.40
C ILE A 738 -16.97 -32.84 -12.16
N LYS A 739 -17.97 -33.05 -11.29
CA LYS A 739 -18.56 -34.36 -10.94
C LYS A 739 -19.24 -35.07 -12.12
#